data_d65da750cf4f75f6a6e083549d0b2555
#
_entry.id   d65da750cf4f75f6a6e083549d0b2555
#
_cell.length_a   1.000
_cell.length_b   1.000
_cell.length_c   1.000
_cell.angle_alpha   90.00
_cell.angle_beta   90.00
_cell.angle_gamma   90.00
#
_symmetry.space_group_name_H-M   'P 1'
#
loop_
_entity.id
_entity.type
_entity.pdbx_description
1 polymer ?
#
loop_
_entity_poly.entity_id
_entity_poly.type
_entity_poly.pdbx_seq_one_letter_code
_entity_poly.pdbx_strand_id
1 'polypeptide(L)'
;MQKKYLKSSLLLLLLLFCSIASYAQETTFDKGKKYTIGGIKVTGLKSYNEQTVITYTQLREGQEILVPGEEISAVIKKLWGLELFSDINFYIDRIEGNKIFLELNIQELPTLSDVEVRGLKENKAATVIKETELKKGKKITESFLANTKNYIENKYKKLGFYRTKVNITTKPDTTNNATNNMKVIVNVDRGKKIKVKNIRFTGNNQFKDKKLRRAMKNTKEKFPLRIFKASKFIPENYKEDLNSIIEKYKENGYRDARIVGDSISWNNDNTLNIDIALEEGNKYYFGDITFLGNTVYTDRQLSSLLGIKKGDTYNGVLLEKRIADETDPDAQDLTNQYQNNGYLFSNINPVEVSAKNDTINFEIRIIEGKPAYFNNISVVGNEKTNDHVIYREIRTKPGELYSKDKIIRTIRELGQLGFFDAEQIKPEIKNPDPNSGTVDVEYSLAERGGSQIELQGGYGGGGFIGTLGLSFNNFSIRNLFNGEAYKPLPTGDGQKLALRAQASRFFQTFSFSFTEPWLGGKKPVQFTTSLSHTVQFLFNPQTNNADKDRRFLITGLSVGLAKRLAEPDDYFVLSQALSFQHYNLKNYNTGLFTFGDGFSNNFSYTAALTRNSSGPNPIYPMQGSEFTVSAKLSLPYSLFNNVDYGNLENLDEYQLKDANGNFLNANANLPGEPANLGPTLEPGEVSVVDRGKVDQEKFKWLEFYKIKFKGAWYQNIVDKLVLKTEANFGFLGAYNNDRGIIPFERFFVGGDGLGNFSLDGREAIALRGYPNQSLSDIDGGTIYNKFSLELRYPITLKQTASIYTLAFLEAGGSFNSFKEYSPFELNRSAGAGLRIFMPAFGLLGIDFGYGFDPIPGTTQRNGWETHFIIGQQF
;
A
#
# COMPACT_ATOMS: atom_id res chain seq x y z
N MET A 1 48.50 -38.39 78.52
CA MET A 1 49.21 -38.24 77.22
C MET A 1 49.03 -39.40 76.25
N GLN A 2 48.52 -40.55 76.63
CA GLN A 2 48.36 -41.71 75.73
C GLN A 2 47.16 -41.66 74.74
N LYS A 3 46.11 -40.87 74.97
CA LYS A 3 44.96 -40.78 74.05
C LYS A 3 45.17 -39.85 72.76
N LYS A 4 46.23 -39.01 72.76
CA LYS A 4 46.51 -38.14 71.61
C LYS A 4 47.32 -38.83 70.54
N TYR A 5 48.17 -39.77 70.88
CA TYR A 5 48.99 -40.49 69.89
C TYR A 5 48.22 -41.57 69.16
N LEU A 6 47.21 -42.18 69.80
CA LEU A 6 46.37 -43.19 69.16
C LEU A 6 45.52 -42.64 68.03
N LYS A 7 45.06 -41.35 68.19
CA LYS A 7 44.26 -40.66 67.10
C LYS A 7 45.19 -40.25 65.92
N SER A 8 46.39 -39.83 66.19
CA SER A 8 47.35 -39.45 65.15
C SER A 8 47.86 -40.66 64.37
N SER A 9 48.08 -41.81 65.04
CA SER A 9 48.48 -43.06 64.39
C SER A 9 47.33 -43.65 63.55
N LEU A 10 46.06 -43.52 63.94
CA LEU A 10 44.89 -43.92 63.18
C LEU A 10 44.64 -43.07 61.95
N LEU A 11 44.95 -41.74 62.10
CA LEU A 11 44.84 -40.79 60.97
C LEU A 11 45.94 -41.03 59.96
N LEU A 12 47.15 -41.35 60.38
CA LEU A 12 48.25 -41.70 59.52
C LEU A 12 48.03 -43.08 58.83
N LEU A 13 47.39 -44.01 59.46
CA LEU A 13 47.02 -45.31 58.85
C LEU A 13 45.89 -45.13 57.84
N LEU A 14 44.94 -44.21 58.08
CA LEU A 14 43.85 -43.90 57.14
C LEU A 14 44.38 -43.14 55.92
N LEU A 15 45.36 -42.26 56.10
CA LEU A 15 46.02 -41.57 54.99
C LEU A 15 46.88 -42.53 54.19
N LEU A 16 47.54 -43.53 54.84
CA LEU A 16 48.27 -44.54 54.09
C LEU A 16 47.35 -45.49 53.31
N PHE A 17 46.14 -45.78 53.84
CA PHE A 17 45.17 -46.60 53.15
C PHE A 17 44.51 -45.90 51.96
N CYS A 18 44.29 -44.54 52.05
CA CYS A 18 43.83 -43.72 50.95
C CYS A 18 44.88 -43.54 49.83
N SER A 19 46.16 -43.62 50.13
CA SER A 19 47.22 -43.57 49.09
C SER A 19 47.42 -44.89 48.35
N ILE A 20 46.90 -46.02 48.82
CA ILE A 20 46.99 -47.30 48.13
C ILE A 20 45.79 -47.55 47.23
N ALA A 21 44.69 -46.80 47.45
CA ALA A 21 43.47 -46.92 46.64
C ALA A 21 43.48 -46.06 45.37
N SER A 22 44.53 -45.30 45.07
CA SER A 22 44.62 -44.41 43.90
C SER A 22 45.55 -44.93 42.78
N TYR A 23 45.69 -46.24 42.66
CA TYR A 23 46.15 -46.79 41.38
C TYR A 23 44.91 -46.91 40.47
N ALA A 24 44.50 -45.76 39.91
CA ALA A 24 43.78 -45.77 38.69
C ALA A 24 44.72 -46.37 37.64
N GLN A 25 44.31 -47.44 37.04
CA GLN A 25 45.00 -48.06 35.92
C GLN A 25 45.08 -47.02 34.79
N GLU A 26 46.20 -46.27 34.71
CA GLU A 26 46.50 -45.51 33.49
C GLU A 26 46.72 -46.56 32.41
N THR A 27 45.73 -46.71 31.57
CA THR A 27 45.89 -47.36 30.29
C THR A 27 46.86 -46.50 29.50
N THR A 28 48.12 -46.86 29.46
CA THR A 28 49.16 -46.19 28.67
C THR A 28 48.81 -46.34 27.20
N PHE A 29 48.19 -45.30 26.61
CA PHE A 29 48.01 -45.29 25.18
C PHE A 29 49.09 -44.35 24.56
N ASP A 30 49.71 -44.80 23.47
CA ASP A 30 50.71 -44.01 22.74
C ASP A 30 50.03 -43.00 21.83
N LYS A 31 50.15 -41.72 22.18
CA LYS A 31 49.63 -40.64 21.38
C LYS A 31 50.24 -40.62 19.97
N GLY A 32 49.38 -40.59 18.92
CA GLY A 32 49.84 -40.55 17.55
C GLY A 32 50.19 -41.89 16.91
N LYS A 33 49.85 -43.02 17.56
CA LYS A 33 49.93 -44.34 17.01
C LYS A 33 48.62 -44.69 16.23
N LYS A 34 48.79 -45.46 15.17
CA LYS A 34 47.62 -46.05 14.47
C LYS A 34 47.12 -47.29 15.20
N TYR A 35 45.83 -47.27 15.44
CA TYR A 35 45.10 -48.38 16.06
C TYR A 35 44.01 -48.87 15.10
N THR A 36 43.69 -50.17 15.17
CA THR A 36 42.58 -50.79 14.50
C THR A 36 41.37 -50.72 15.41
N ILE A 37 40.22 -50.18 14.93
CA ILE A 37 38.97 -50.14 15.70
C ILE A 37 38.53 -51.59 16.00
N GLY A 38 38.48 -51.97 17.28
CA GLY A 38 37.97 -53.27 17.76
C GLY A 38 36.48 -53.26 18.06
N GLY A 39 35.88 -52.08 18.23
CA GLY A 39 34.44 -51.88 18.49
C GLY A 39 34.13 -50.44 18.86
N ILE A 40 32.95 -50.03 18.61
CA ILE A 40 32.40 -48.69 18.97
C ILE A 40 31.11 -48.92 19.75
N LYS A 41 31.07 -48.35 20.95
CA LYS A 41 29.89 -48.35 21.80
C LYS A 41 29.39 -46.91 21.90
N VAL A 42 28.07 -46.71 21.80
CA VAL A 42 27.48 -45.40 21.98
C VAL A 42 26.66 -45.38 23.27
N THR A 43 26.97 -44.37 24.11
CA THR A 43 26.26 -44.21 25.38
C THR A 43 25.61 -42.81 25.46
N GLY A 44 24.62 -42.68 26.37
CA GLY A 44 23.88 -41.45 26.60
C GLY A 44 22.71 -41.20 25.65
N LEU A 45 22.40 -42.12 24.75
CA LEU A 45 21.23 -42.08 23.87
C LEU A 45 19.92 -42.25 24.65
N LYS A 46 18.89 -41.52 24.23
CA LYS A 46 17.53 -41.57 24.78
C LYS A 46 16.48 -41.90 23.73
N SER A 47 16.61 -41.33 22.56
CA SER A 47 15.62 -41.41 21.46
C SER A 47 16.20 -42.04 20.20
N TYR A 48 17.51 -42.00 20.01
CA TYR A 48 18.15 -42.57 18.83
C TYR A 48 18.70 -43.99 19.06
N ASN A 49 18.73 -44.78 18.01
CA ASN A 49 19.32 -46.10 18.03
C ASN A 49 20.84 -46.01 17.88
N GLU A 50 21.56 -46.79 18.66
CA GLU A 50 23.03 -46.85 18.67
C GLU A 50 23.61 -47.12 17.28
N GLN A 51 23.08 -48.12 16.58
CA GLN A 51 23.53 -48.50 15.24
C GLN A 51 23.35 -47.36 14.21
N THR A 52 22.28 -46.57 14.36
CA THR A 52 22.06 -45.39 13.52
C THR A 52 23.15 -44.34 13.73
N VAL A 53 23.51 -44.07 14.98
CA VAL A 53 24.57 -43.09 15.30
C VAL A 53 25.92 -43.58 14.79
N ILE A 54 26.25 -44.89 15.02
CA ILE A 54 27.52 -45.48 14.50
C ILE A 54 27.59 -45.34 12.98
N THR A 55 26.46 -45.61 12.27
CA THR A 55 26.40 -45.45 10.81
C THR A 55 26.72 -44.02 10.36
N TYR A 56 26.21 -43.00 11.09
CA TYR A 56 26.49 -41.58 10.80
C TYR A 56 27.96 -41.23 11.05
N THR A 57 28.68 -41.88 11.98
CA THR A 57 30.12 -41.65 12.19
C THR A 57 30.94 -42.08 10.98
N GLN A 58 30.46 -43.06 10.20
CA GLN A 58 31.21 -43.73 9.13
C GLN A 58 32.44 -44.50 9.61
N LEU A 59 32.68 -44.64 10.91
CA LEU A 59 33.68 -45.48 11.45
C LEU A 59 33.24 -46.96 11.43
N ARG A 60 34.15 -47.86 11.13
CA ARG A 60 33.86 -49.30 11.03
C ARG A 60 34.87 -50.12 11.84
N GLU A 61 34.40 -51.22 12.39
CA GLU A 61 35.29 -52.22 12.98
C GLU A 61 36.30 -52.69 11.94
N GLY A 62 37.57 -52.86 12.34
CA GLY A 62 38.65 -53.21 11.46
C GLY A 62 39.33 -52.04 10.73
N GLN A 63 38.77 -50.80 10.82
CA GLN A 63 39.37 -49.58 10.25
C GLN A 63 40.57 -49.12 11.07
N GLU A 64 41.65 -48.73 10.40
CA GLU A 64 42.79 -48.10 11.07
C GLU A 64 42.55 -46.61 11.22
N ILE A 65 42.78 -46.10 12.44
CA ILE A 65 42.64 -44.68 12.77
C ILE A 65 43.83 -44.20 13.62
N LEU A 66 44.10 -42.90 13.51
CA LEU A 66 45.00 -42.21 14.40
C LEU A 66 44.24 -41.72 15.65
N VAL A 67 44.77 -41.97 16.86
CA VAL A 67 44.10 -41.53 18.10
C VAL A 67 45.11 -40.78 18.99
N PRO A 68 44.84 -39.49 19.31
CA PRO A 68 43.90 -38.60 18.67
C PRO A 68 44.23 -38.25 17.23
N GLY A 69 43.28 -38.13 16.35
CA GLY A 69 43.45 -37.89 14.93
C GLY A 69 42.37 -37.06 14.26
N GLU A 70 42.59 -36.77 12.98
CA GLU A 70 41.68 -35.96 12.18
C GLU A 70 40.34 -36.69 11.95
N GLU A 71 40.34 -38.01 11.86
CA GLU A 71 39.16 -38.86 11.67
C GLU A 71 38.15 -38.66 12.80
N ILE A 72 38.60 -38.70 14.05
CA ILE A 72 37.76 -38.48 15.23
C ILE A 72 37.21 -37.05 15.24
N SER A 73 38.10 -36.08 14.93
CA SER A 73 37.67 -34.67 14.85
C SER A 73 36.67 -34.43 13.75
N ALA A 74 36.82 -35.07 12.61
CA ALA A 74 35.82 -34.99 11.51
C ALA A 74 34.46 -35.60 11.90
N VAL A 75 34.49 -36.74 12.60
CA VAL A 75 33.23 -37.35 13.12
C VAL A 75 32.57 -36.42 14.12
N ILE A 76 33.29 -35.84 15.05
CA ILE A 76 32.72 -34.90 16.01
C ILE A 76 32.10 -33.70 15.28
N LYS A 77 32.80 -33.09 14.33
CA LYS A 77 32.27 -31.99 13.52
C LYS A 77 31.02 -32.36 12.73
N LYS A 78 31.00 -33.57 12.15
CA LYS A 78 29.86 -34.09 11.40
C LYS A 78 28.64 -34.30 12.28
N LEU A 79 28.81 -34.89 13.47
CA LEU A 79 27.74 -35.10 14.44
C LEU A 79 27.21 -33.76 15.00
N TRP A 80 28.10 -32.79 15.26
CA TRP A 80 27.69 -31.43 15.62
C TRP A 80 26.89 -30.75 14.52
N GLY A 81 27.27 -30.96 13.27
CA GLY A 81 26.54 -30.40 12.12
C GLY A 81 25.11 -30.93 11.95
N LEU A 82 24.73 -32.00 12.64
CA LEU A 82 23.35 -32.50 12.68
C LEU A 82 22.44 -31.67 13.60
N GLU A 83 22.99 -30.85 14.49
CA GLU A 83 22.24 -30.03 15.47
C GLU A 83 21.30 -30.88 16.36
N LEU A 84 21.64 -32.14 16.59
CA LEU A 84 20.82 -33.09 17.37
C LEU A 84 21.34 -33.32 18.79
N PHE A 85 22.57 -32.94 19.06
CA PHE A 85 23.31 -33.26 20.27
C PHE A 85 23.78 -32.03 21.01
N SER A 86 23.78 -32.06 22.34
CA SER A 86 24.28 -31.01 23.22
C SER A 86 25.72 -31.24 23.66
N ASP A 87 26.16 -32.48 23.62
CA ASP A 87 27.55 -32.83 23.92
C ASP A 87 27.96 -34.13 23.18
N ILE A 88 29.20 -34.18 22.73
CA ILE A 88 29.76 -35.30 21.97
C ILE A 88 31.20 -35.52 22.42
N ASN A 89 31.43 -36.61 23.08
CA ASN A 89 32.75 -36.98 23.59
C ASN A 89 33.13 -38.41 23.14
N PHE A 90 34.39 -38.58 22.74
CA PHE A 90 34.99 -39.88 22.53
C PHE A 90 35.91 -40.23 23.67
N TYR A 91 35.70 -41.40 24.24
CA TYR A 91 36.54 -42.02 25.26
C TYR A 91 37.14 -43.31 24.73
N ILE A 92 38.31 -43.66 25.25
CA ILE A 92 38.93 -44.97 25.02
C ILE A 92 38.40 -45.90 26.12
N ASP A 93 37.59 -46.87 25.75
CA ASP A 93 37.07 -47.86 26.69
C ASP A 93 38.19 -48.83 27.15
N ARG A 94 38.90 -49.45 26.18
CA ARG A 94 40.03 -50.29 26.43
C ARG A 94 40.92 -50.44 25.18
N ILE A 95 42.14 -50.92 25.38
CA ILE A 95 43.10 -51.26 24.34
C ILE A 95 43.54 -52.70 24.50
N GLU A 96 43.40 -53.52 23.46
CA GLU A 96 43.85 -54.91 23.39
C GLU A 96 44.88 -55.09 22.25
N GLY A 97 46.16 -54.98 22.59
CA GLY A 97 47.24 -55.01 21.63
C GLY A 97 47.26 -53.79 20.68
N ASN A 98 46.95 -53.98 19.42
CA ASN A 98 46.78 -52.93 18.45
C ASN A 98 45.31 -52.54 18.18
N LYS A 99 44.36 -53.16 18.89
CA LYS A 99 42.91 -52.87 18.78
C LYS A 99 42.50 -51.86 19.85
N ILE A 100 41.77 -50.81 19.41
CA ILE A 100 41.18 -49.80 20.28
C ILE A 100 39.66 -49.96 20.31
N PHE A 101 39.05 -49.95 21.47
CA PHE A 101 37.63 -49.92 21.68
C PHE A 101 37.22 -48.50 22.11
N LEU A 102 36.35 -47.88 21.35
CA LEU A 102 35.92 -46.51 21.54
C LEU A 102 34.52 -46.45 22.16
N GLU A 103 34.37 -45.55 23.12
CA GLU A 103 33.08 -45.17 23.64
C GLU A 103 32.73 -43.77 23.18
N LEU A 104 31.71 -43.63 22.40
CA LEU A 104 31.13 -42.39 21.98
C LEU A 104 30.01 -41.99 22.94
N ASN A 105 30.27 -41.08 23.84
CA ASN A 105 29.27 -40.55 24.76
C ASN A 105 28.61 -39.34 24.17
N ILE A 106 27.28 -39.41 24.03
CA ILE A 106 26.48 -38.35 23.36
C ILE A 106 25.37 -37.96 24.30
N GLN A 107 25.19 -36.65 24.41
CA GLN A 107 24.01 -36.08 25.06
C GLN A 107 23.05 -35.52 24.02
N GLU A 108 21.87 -36.11 23.91
CA GLU A 108 20.86 -35.67 22.95
C GLU A 108 20.19 -34.39 23.38
N LEU A 109 20.01 -33.47 22.41
CA LEU A 109 19.16 -32.30 22.61
C LEU A 109 17.70 -32.71 22.79
N PRO A 110 16.99 -32.18 23.80
CA PRO A 110 15.58 -32.46 23.98
C PRO A 110 14.74 -31.90 22.87
N THR A 111 13.63 -32.59 22.58
CA THR A 111 12.67 -32.22 21.53
C THR A 111 11.49 -31.49 22.13
N LEU A 112 11.05 -30.40 21.52
CA LEU A 112 9.88 -29.64 21.92
C LEU A 112 8.59 -30.42 21.62
N SER A 113 7.89 -30.85 22.66
CA SER A 113 6.61 -31.57 22.54
C SER A 113 5.41 -30.64 22.57
N ASP A 114 5.46 -29.62 23.43
CA ASP A 114 4.36 -28.67 23.61
C ASP A 114 4.87 -27.33 24.14
N VAL A 115 4.09 -26.25 23.86
CA VAL A 115 4.41 -24.88 24.28
C VAL A 115 3.22 -24.27 25.00
N GLU A 116 3.48 -23.79 26.17
CA GLU A 116 2.50 -23.04 26.96
C GLU A 116 3.01 -21.62 27.20
N VAL A 117 2.25 -20.61 26.72
CA VAL A 117 2.56 -19.19 26.95
C VAL A 117 1.60 -18.63 27.97
N ARG A 118 2.11 -18.20 29.11
CA ARG A 118 1.36 -17.63 30.22
C ARG A 118 1.54 -16.10 30.29
N GLY A 119 0.55 -15.38 30.80
CA GLY A 119 0.58 -13.92 30.97
C GLY A 119 0.15 -13.13 29.74
N LEU A 120 -0.24 -13.82 28.65
CA LEU A 120 -0.76 -13.23 27.43
C LEU A 120 -2.16 -13.73 27.12
N LYS A 121 -2.93 -12.93 26.35
CA LYS A 121 -4.20 -13.41 25.76
C LYS A 121 -3.89 -14.44 24.65
N GLU A 122 -4.78 -15.39 24.43
CA GLU A 122 -4.60 -16.51 23.52
C GLU A 122 -4.11 -16.12 22.11
N ASN A 123 -4.76 -15.14 21.48
CA ASN A 123 -4.35 -14.65 20.16
C ASN A 123 -2.93 -14.07 20.14
N LYS A 124 -2.47 -13.44 21.23
CA LYS A 124 -1.11 -12.91 21.36
C LYS A 124 -0.12 -14.02 21.69
N ALA A 125 -0.52 -15.01 22.45
CA ALA A 125 0.28 -16.20 22.73
C ALA A 125 0.56 -16.96 21.40
N ALA A 126 -0.47 -17.20 20.60
CA ALA A 126 -0.33 -17.83 19.30
C ALA A 126 0.61 -17.04 18.36
N THR A 127 0.52 -15.70 18.38
CA THR A 127 1.42 -14.84 17.61
C THR A 127 2.88 -15.01 18.06
N VAL A 128 3.13 -15.00 19.36
CA VAL A 128 4.48 -15.21 19.92
C VAL A 128 5.03 -16.58 19.51
N ILE A 129 4.26 -17.64 19.64
CA ILE A 129 4.66 -19.00 19.24
C ILE A 129 5.06 -19.03 17.76
N LYS A 130 4.26 -18.38 16.90
CA LYS A 130 4.53 -18.31 15.46
C LYS A 130 5.83 -17.54 15.14
N GLU A 131 6.00 -16.36 15.74
CA GLU A 131 7.13 -15.47 15.47
C GLU A 131 8.45 -15.96 16.05
N THR A 132 8.43 -16.71 17.15
CA THR A 132 9.62 -17.30 17.78
C THR A 132 9.92 -18.71 17.29
N GLU A 133 9.12 -19.21 16.35
CA GLU A 133 9.25 -20.56 15.79
C GLU A 133 9.26 -21.68 16.85
N LEU A 134 8.55 -21.49 17.94
CA LEU A 134 8.34 -22.53 18.96
C LEU A 134 7.38 -23.61 18.44
N LYS A 135 7.87 -24.43 17.51
CA LYS A 135 7.08 -25.49 16.86
C LYS A 135 7.41 -26.88 17.46
N LYS A 136 6.39 -27.72 17.59
CA LYS A 136 6.58 -29.14 17.97
C LYS A 136 7.59 -29.81 17.07
N GLY A 137 8.47 -30.62 17.65
CA GLY A 137 9.53 -31.33 16.94
C GLY A 137 10.87 -30.57 16.85
N LYS A 138 10.93 -29.26 17.20
CA LYS A 138 12.17 -28.51 17.18
C LYS A 138 13.07 -28.92 18.35
N LYS A 139 14.39 -28.95 18.12
CA LYS A 139 15.36 -29.20 19.19
C LYS A 139 15.52 -27.98 20.08
N ILE A 140 15.62 -28.21 21.37
CA ILE A 140 15.73 -27.15 22.39
C ILE A 140 17.20 -26.97 22.74
N THR A 141 17.74 -25.78 22.42
CA THR A 141 19.07 -25.36 22.86
C THR A 141 18.95 -24.18 23.81
N GLU A 142 19.93 -23.93 24.66
CA GLU A 142 19.97 -22.76 25.53
C GLU A 142 19.96 -21.45 24.70
N SER A 143 20.71 -21.43 23.61
CA SER A 143 20.71 -20.27 22.67
C SER A 143 19.34 -20.01 22.10
N PHE A 144 18.59 -21.04 21.68
CA PHE A 144 17.23 -20.89 21.17
C PHE A 144 16.29 -20.31 22.22
N LEU A 145 16.34 -20.78 23.46
CA LEU A 145 15.52 -20.25 24.57
C LEU A 145 15.92 -18.81 24.92
N ALA A 146 17.22 -18.48 24.95
CA ALA A 146 17.71 -17.14 25.21
C ALA A 146 17.28 -16.17 24.10
N ASN A 147 17.41 -16.56 22.84
CA ASN A 147 16.94 -15.75 21.69
C ASN A 147 15.42 -15.53 21.73
N THR A 148 14.66 -16.56 22.05
CA THR A 148 13.20 -16.47 22.24
C THR A 148 12.85 -15.48 23.35
N LYS A 149 13.50 -15.57 24.49
CA LYS A 149 13.34 -14.64 25.62
C LYS A 149 13.63 -13.21 25.17
N ASN A 150 14.79 -12.97 24.59
CA ASN A 150 15.22 -11.63 24.15
C ASN A 150 14.26 -11.06 23.08
N TYR A 151 13.80 -11.87 22.14
CA TYR A 151 12.84 -11.49 21.14
C TYR A 151 11.53 -10.98 21.78
N ILE A 152 10.95 -11.77 22.68
CA ILE A 152 9.69 -11.42 23.35
C ILE A 152 9.86 -10.15 24.21
N GLU A 153 10.94 -10.04 25.00
CA GLU A 153 11.20 -8.85 25.80
C GLU A 153 11.34 -7.60 24.91
N ASN A 154 12.11 -7.66 23.83
CA ASN A 154 12.32 -6.56 22.89
C ASN A 154 11.02 -6.20 22.16
N LYS A 155 10.23 -7.17 21.74
CA LYS A 155 8.91 -6.93 21.14
C LYS A 155 8.01 -6.11 22.07
N TYR A 156 7.92 -6.50 23.34
CA TYR A 156 7.07 -5.77 24.29
C TYR A 156 7.68 -4.43 24.73
N LYS A 157 9.00 -4.30 24.82
CA LYS A 157 9.70 -3.02 25.01
C LYS A 157 9.36 -2.02 23.90
N LYS A 158 9.39 -2.44 22.62
CA LYS A 158 8.96 -1.65 21.45
C LYS A 158 7.47 -1.24 21.51
N LEU A 159 6.64 -1.97 22.22
CA LEU A 159 5.25 -1.61 22.47
C LEU A 159 5.05 -0.68 23.68
N GLY A 160 6.14 -0.30 24.36
CA GLY A 160 6.15 0.59 25.53
C GLY A 160 6.02 -0.10 26.88
N PHE A 161 6.17 -1.43 26.94
CA PHE A 161 6.24 -2.20 28.18
C PHE A 161 7.71 -2.38 28.59
N TYR A 162 8.34 -1.33 29.03
CA TYR A 162 9.79 -1.26 29.29
C TYR A 162 10.27 -2.29 30.35
N ARG A 163 9.44 -2.63 31.33
CA ARG A 163 9.74 -3.56 32.42
C ARG A 163 9.31 -5.01 32.12
N THR A 164 9.07 -5.35 30.87
CA THR A 164 8.72 -6.73 30.50
C THR A 164 9.83 -7.69 30.93
N LYS A 165 9.43 -8.72 31.63
CA LYS A 165 10.30 -9.85 32.02
C LYS A 165 9.73 -11.13 31.46
N VAL A 166 10.58 -11.93 30.87
CA VAL A 166 10.22 -13.24 30.32
C VAL A 166 11.06 -14.29 31.04
N ASN A 167 10.38 -15.27 31.58
CA ASN A 167 11.02 -16.46 32.15
C ASN A 167 10.58 -17.69 31.37
N ILE A 168 11.54 -18.42 30.83
CA ILE A 168 11.29 -19.64 30.07
C ILE A 168 11.80 -20.81 30.93
N THR A 169 10.93 -21.77 31.17
CA THR A 169 11.25 -23.01 31.90
C THR A 169 10.89 -24.21 31.04
N THR A 170 11.70 -25.25 31.14
CA THR A 170 11.44 -26.52 30.46
C THR A 170 11.04 -27.59 31.49
N LYS A 171 10.07 -28.43 31.12
CA LYS A 171 9.65 -29.60 31.95
C LYS A 171 9.63 -30.85 31.09
N PRO A 172 10.06 -32.02 31.61
CA PRO A 172 9.87 -33.28 30.91
C PRO A 172 8.39 -33.50 30.58
N ASP A 173 8.11 -33.94 29.38
CA ASP A 173 6.77 -34.35 28.96
C ASP A 173 6.61 -35.86 29.17
N THR A 174 5.87 -36.22 30.17
CA THR A 174 5.62 -37.65 30.57
C THR A 174 4.33 -38.20 29.97
N THR A 175 3.61 -37.42 29.15
CA THR A 175 2.29 -37.81 28.61
C THR A 175 2.36 -38.84 27.47
N ASN A 176 3.48 -38.92 26.77
CA ASN A 176 3.75 -39.91 25.74
C ASN A 176 5.02 -40.69 26.10
N ASN A 177 5.06 -41.99 25.90
CA ASN A 177 6.23 -42.87 26.13
C ASN A 177 7.51 -42.47 25.33
N ALA A 178 7.54 -41.28 24.75
CA ALA A 178 8.69 -40.76 24.03
C ALA A 178 9.73 -40.18 25.01
N THR A 179 10.84 -40.85 25.10
CA THR A 179 12.01 -40.47 25.89
C THR A 179 12.64 -39.19 25.27
N ASN A 180 12.97 -38.21 26.10
CA ASN A 180 13.63 -36.94 25.73
C ASN A 180 12.76 -35.83 25.15
N ASN A 181 11.43 -35.87 25.40
CA ASN A 181 10.51 -34.80 25.07
C ASN A 181 10.40 -33.81 26.23
N MET A 182 10.37 -32.48 25.86
CA MET A 182 10.20 -31.42 26.84
C MET A 182 9.09 -30.47 26.41
N LYS A 183 8.28 -30.05 27.39
CA LYS A 183 7.35 -28.92 27.27
C LYS A 183 8.04 -27.62 27.67
N VAL A 184 7.92 -26.58 26.83
CA VAL A 184 8.42 -25.23 27.12
C VAL A 184 7.30 -24.35 27.66
N ILE A 185 7.52 -23.77 28.84
CA ILE A 185 6.61 -22.84 29.48
C ILE A 185 7.22 -21.46 29.45
N VAL A 186 6.57 -20.53 28.71
CA VAL A 186 7.00 -19.15 28.57
C VAL A 186 6.12 -18.26 29.45
N ASN A 187 6.65 -17.79 30.55
CA ASN A 187 5.94 -16.87 31.45
C ASN A 187 6.30 -15.43 31.08
N VAL A 188 5.33 -14.65 30.61
CA VAL A 188 5.49 -13.27 30.16
C VAL A 188 4.83 -12.33 31.16
N ASP A 189 5.63 -11.65 31.96
CA ASP A 189 5.18 -10.50 32.74
C ASP A 189 5.44 -9.22 31.94
N ARG A 190 4.40 -8.68 31.34
CA ARG A 190 4.52 -7.44 30.54
C ARG A 190 4.74 -6.21 31.41
N GLY A 191 4.35 -6.26 32.66
CA GLY A 191 4.25 -5.07 33.47
C GLY A 191 3.25 -4.04 32.92
N LYS A 192 3.37 -2.80 33.36
CA LYS A 192 2.58 -1.65 32.89
C LYS A 192 3.34 -0.87 31.83
N LYS A 193 2.60 -0.19 30.92
CA LYS A 193 3.21 0.72 29.96
C LYS A 193 3.82 1.92 30.67
N ILE A 194 5.07 2.19 30.40
CA ILE A 194 5.79 3.32 30.96
C ILE A 194 5.51 4.56 30.11
N LYS A 195 5.15 5.67 30.77
CA LYS A 195 4.85 6.95 30.13
C LYS A 195 5.84 8.01 30.58
N VAL A 196 6.14 8.95 29.68
CA VAL A 196 6.96 10.11 30.01
C VAL A 196 6.07 11.17 30.65
N LYS A 197 6.42 11.61 31.85
CA LYS A 197 5.70 12.68 32.59
C LYS A 197 6.25 14.04 32.16
N ASN A 198 7.57 14.25 32.30
CA ASN A 198 8.22 15.51 31.97
C ASN A 198 9.50 15.24 31.14
N ILE A 199 9.81 16.15 30.24
CA ILE A 199 11.08 16.25 29.54
C ILE A 199 11.64 17.65 29.80
N ARG A 200 12.79 17.73 30.46
CA ARG A 200 13.44 18.98 30.84
C ARG A 200 14.75 19.10 30.10
N PHE A 201 15.13 20.31 29.78
CA PHE A 201 16.40 20.62 29.15
C PHE A 201 17.19 21.59 30.02
N THR A 202 18.50 21.43 30.02
CA THR A 202 19.44 22.37 30.67
C THR A 202 20.53 22.72 29.67
N GLY A 203 21.04 23.94 29.71
CA GLY A 203 22.04 24.46 28.77
C GLY A 203 21.48 24.97 27.43
N ASN A 204 20.16 24.92 27.25
CA ASN A 204 19.47 25.35 26.01
C ASN A 204 19.09 26.83 26.05
N ASN A 205 20.07 27.73 25.93
CA ASN A 205 19.86 29.19 26.01
C ASN A 205 19.22 29.76 24.74
N GLN A 206 19.48 29.16 23.58
CA GLN A 206 19.00 29.65 22.27
C GLN A 206 17.63 29.12 21.92
N PHE A 207 17.29 27.89 22.35
CA PHE A 207 16.01 27.30 22.05
C PHE A 207 15.21 27.02 23.32
N LYS A 208 13.97 27.53 23.33
CA LYS A 208 13.01 27.18 24.40
C LYS A 208 12.70 25.69 24.42
N ASP A 209 12.52 25.10 25.58
CA ASP A 209 12.15 23.68 25.77
C ASP A 209 11.01 23.23 24.84
N LYS A 210 10.01 24.09 24.61
CA LYS A 210 8.89 23.77 23.71
C LYS A 210 9.37 23.48 22.27
N LYS A 211 10.41 24.16 21.75
CA LYS A 211 10.98 23.93 20.41
C LYS A 211 11.70 22.59 20.38
N LEU A 212 12.50 22.27 21.40
CA LEU A 212 13.23 21.00 21.52
C LEU A 212 12.27 19.82 21.73
N ARG A 213 11.26 19.95 22.60
CA ARG A 213 10.21 18.92 22.73
C ARG A 213 9.41 18.69 21.44
N ARG A 214 9.31 19.67 20.55
CA ARG A 214 8.71 19.48 19.21
C ARG A 214 9.64 18.69 18.28
N ALA A 215 10.95 18.91 18.34
CA ALA A 215 11.94 18.15 17.57
C ALA A 215 11.92 16.66 17.92
N MET A 216 11.73 16.30 19.18
CA MET A 216 11.54 14.92 19.60
C MET A 216 10.20 14.39 19.05
N LYS A 217 10.21 13.67 17.91
CA LYS A 217 8.98 13.24 17.21
C LYS A 217 8.29 12.07 17.89
N ASN A 218 9.05 11.16 18.49
CA ASN A 218 8.59 9.87 18.98
C ASN A 218 8.32 9.84 20.49
N THR A 219 9.15 10.53 21.28
CA THR A 219 9.05 10.60 22.75
C THR A 219 8.32 11.88 23.16
N LYS A 220 7.12 11.75 23.71
CA LYS A 220 6.26 12.87 24.09
C LYS A 220 5.82 12.80 25.54
N GLU A 221 5.68 13.95 26.18
CA GLU A 221 5.07 14.06 27.51
C GLU A 221 3.60 13.65 27.50
N LYS A 222 3.12 13.11 28.62
CA LYS A 222 1.70 12.79 28.84
C LYS A 222 0.88 14.10 28.86
N PHE A 223 -0.07 14.20 27.92
CA PHE A 223 -0.98 15.33 27.82
C PHE A 223 -2.43 14.86 27.62
N PRO A 224 -3.42 15.37 28.37
CA PRO A 224 -4.80 14.84 28.37
C PRO A 224 -5.47 14.84 27.00
N LEU A 225 -5.28 15.88 26.20
CA LEU A 225 -5.89 16.01 24.86
C LEU A 225 -5.13 15.26 23.75
N ARG A 226 -4.06 14.54 24.07
CA ARG A 226 -3.28 13.80 23.09
C ARG A 226 -3.79 12.38 22.95
N ILE A 227 -4.95 12.24 22.27
CA ILE A 227 -5.67 10.97 22.14
C ILE A 227 -4.94 9.99 21.21
N PHE A 228 -4.30 10.48 20.14
CA PHE A 228 -3.73 9.66 19.06
C PHE A 228 -2.23 9.37 19.19
N LYS A 229 -1.46 10.20 19.89
CA LYS A 229 -0.02 9.96 20.15
C LYS A 229 0.19 9.55 21.59
N ALA A 230 0.48 8.27 21.81
CA ALA A 230 0.73 7.76 23.14
C ALA A 230 2.09 8.27 23.67
N SER A 231 2.10 8.81 24.89
CA SER A 231 3.30 9.24 25.63
C SER A 231 4.08 8.05 26.21
N LYS A 232 4.34 7.01 25.42
CA LYS A 232 5.07 5.81 25.84
C LYS A 232 6.56 6.06 25.76
N PHE A 233 7.31 5.52 26.70
CA PHE A 233 8.75 5.49 26.63
C PHE A 233 9.21 4.22 25.89
N ILE A 234 9.94 4.41 24.79
CA ILE A 234 10.56 3.36 23.97
C ILE A 234 12.02 3.78 23.78
N PRO A 235 13.00 3.02 24.30
CA PRO A 235 14.40 3.46 24.30
C PRO A 235 14.98 3.74 22.91
N GLU A 236 14.64 2.93 21.91
CA GLU A 236 15.09 3.12 20.53
C GLU A 236 14.59 4.47 19.98
N ASN A 237 13.30 4.73 20.13
CA ASN A 237 12.69 6.00 19.71
C ASN A 237 13.26 7.21 20.48
N TYR A 238 13.62 7.02 21.75
CA TYR A 238 14.23 8.07 22.53
C TYR A 238 15.64 8.39 21.99
N LYS A 239 16.42 7.40 21.63
CA LYS A 239 17.73 7.59 21.02
C LYS A 239 17.65 8.34 19.69
N GLU A 240 16.67 8.02 18.85
CA GLU A 240 16.39 8.77 17.62
C GLU A 240 16.02 10.24 17.90
N ASP A 241 15.20 10.46 18.94
CA ASP A 241 14.79 11.81 19.33
C ASP A 241 15.97 12.64 19.88
N LEU A 242 16.96 12.04 20.55
CA LEU A 242 18.18 12.72 20.93
C LEU A 242 18.96 13.21 19.71
N ASN A 243 19.09 12.38 18.67
CA ASN A 243 19.69 12.78 17.40
C ASN A 243 18.90 13.92 16.75
N SER A 244 17.56 13.84 16.74
CA SER A 244 16.70 14.89 16.18
C SER A 244 16.83 16.24 16.90
N ILE A 245 17.20 16.24 18.18
CA ILE A 245 17.54 17.49 18.91
C ILE A 245 18.81 18.10 18.32
N ILE A 246 19.86 17.31 18.15
CA ILE A 246 21.14 17.78 17.60
C ILE A 246 20.98 18.24 16.15
N GLU A 247 20.24 17.49 15.32
CA GLU A 247 19.87 17.91 13.97
C GLU A 247 19.16 19.28 13.99
N LYS A 248 18.25 19.50 14.97
CA LYS A 248 17.55 20.77 15.10
C LYS A 248 18.49 21.94 15.40
N TYR A 249 19.55 21.72 16.15
CA TYR A 249 20.61 22.71 16.36
C TYR A 249 21.42 22.94 15.10
N LYS A 250 21.86 21.87 14.44
CA LYS A 250 22.59 21.93 13.15
C LYS A 250 21.82 22.63 12.05
N GLU A 251 20.48 22.42 12.00
CA GLU A 251 19.61 23.14 11.06
C GLU A 251 19.60 24.67 11.25
N ASN A 252 19.98 25.14 12.43
CA ASN A 252 19.88 26.55 12.81
C ASN A 252 21.27 27.22 13.07
N GLY A 253 22.34 26.59 12.65
CA GLY A 253 23.69 27.13 12.69
C GLY A 253 24.59 26.60 13.80
N TYR A 254 24.10 25.79 14.70
CA TYR A 254 24.87 25.33 15.85
C TYR A 254 25.56 23.99 15.56
N ARG A 255 26.71 24.05 14.87
CA ARG A 255 27.49 22.87 14.44
C ARG A 255 27.95 22.04 15.64
N ASP A 256 28.44 22.70 16.67
CA ASP A 256 29.10 22.06 17.81
C ASP A 256 28.12 21.63 18.91
N ALA A 257 26.84 21.80 18.66
CA ALA A 257 25.81 21.41 19.61
C ALA A 257 25.90 19.89 19.93
N ARG A 258 25.92 19.58 21.22
CA ARG A 258 26.02 18.20 21.70
C ARG A 258 25.18 17.99 22.97
N ILE A 259 24.79 16.76 23.17
CA ILE A 259 24.22 16.31 24.43
C ILE A 259 25.38 15.93 25.35
N VAL A 260 25.51 16.64 26.47
CA VAL A 260 26.55 16.40 27.48
C VAL A 260 26.17 15.23 28.37
N GLY A 261 24.86 15.04 28.57
CA GLY A 261 24.34 13.90 29.32
C GLY A 261 22.84 13.87 29.32
N ASP A 262 22.31 12.70 29.55
CA ASP A 262 20.90 12.50 29.76
C ASP A 262 20.66 11.60 30.96
N SER A 263 19.59 11.83 31.67
CA SER A 263 19.19 11.02 32.81
C SER A 263 17.71 10.72 32.83
N ILE A 264 17.37 9.49 33.23
CA ILE A 264 16.00 9.00 33.32
C ILE A 264 15.70 8.69 34.79
N SER A 265 14.79 9.45 35.36
CA SER A 265 14.39 9.28 36.74
C SER A 265 12.93 8.78 36.83
N TRP A 266 12.68 7.85 37.76
CA TRP A 266 11.34 7.33 37.98
C TRP A 266 10.53 8.30 38.86
N ASN A 267 9.39 8.71 38.36
CA ASN A 267 8.45 9.52 39.15
C ASN A 267 7.49 8.62 39.96
N ASN A 268 7.09 7.48 39.38
CA ASN A 268 6.33 6.40 40.03
C ASN A 268 6.49 5.10 39.17
N ASP A 269 5.78 4.03 39.58
CA ASP A 269 5.89 2.73 38.88
C ASP A 269 5.61 2.76 37.38
N ASN A 270 4.87 3.76 36.87
CA ASN A 270 4.39 3.82 35.49
C ASN A 270 4.81 5.08 34.76
N THR A 271 5.51 6.02 35.39
CA THR A 271 5.93 7.27 34.76
C THR A 271 7.37 7.60 35.09
N LEU A 272 8.06 8.17 34.13
CA LEU A 272 9.44 8.63 34.24
C LEU A 272 9.56 10.10 33.80
N ASN A 273 10.60 10.75 34.32
CA ASN A 273 11.07 12.05 33.85
C ASN A 273 12.37 11.85 33.11
N ILE A 274 12.60 12.70 32.12
CA ILE A 274 13.82 12.73 31.31
C ILE A 274 14.43 14.12 31.48
N ASP A 275 15.69 14.16 31.87
CA ASP A 275 16.47 15.39 32.00
C ASP A 275 17.64 15.29 31.01
N ILE A 276 17.76 16.30 30.11
CA ILE A 276 18.74 16.32 29.01
C ILE A 276 19.60 17.57 29.16
N ALA A 277 20.90 17.37 29.29
CA ALA A 277 21.88 18.46 29.40
C ALA A 277 22.52 18.69 28.02
N LEU A 278 22.51 19.91 27.57
CA LEU A 278 22.98 20.35 26.25
C LEU A 278 24.11 21.37 26.39
N GLU A 279 24.99 21.33 25.41
CA GLU A 279 25.98 22.39 25.14
C GLU A 279 25.74 22.82 23.69
N GLU A 280 25.34 24.10 23.48
CA GLU A 280 24.88 24.60 22.19
C GLU A 280 26.03 24.99 21.25
N GLY A 281 27.18 25.43 21.80
CA GLY A 281 28.28 25.99 20.99
C GLY A 281 27.94 27.35 20.35
N ASN A 282 28.79 27.76 19.42
CA ASN A 282 28.60 28.99 18.65
C ASN A 282 27.70 28.80 17.45
N LYS A 283 27.11 29.90 16.99
CA LYS A 283 26.35 29.91 15.74
C LYS A 283 27.29 30.19 14.56
N TYR A 284 27.27 29.32 13.58
CA TYR A 284 28.10 29.42 12.37
C TYR A 284 27.33 29.82 11.13
N TYR A 285 28.07 30.30 10.13
CA TYR A 285 27.59 30.67 8.80
C TYR A 285 28.45 29.96 7.74
N PHE A 286 27.86 29.71 6.58
CA PHE A 286 28.61 29.19 5.43
C PHE A 286 29.57 30.25 4.89
N GLY A 287 30.79 29.89 4.72
CA GLY A 287 31.83 30.63 4.04
C GLY A 287 31.89 30.33 2.54
N ASP A 288 33.11 30.29 2.01
CA ASP A 288 33.33 29.87 0.64
C ASP A 288 33.16 28.36 0.50
N ILE A 289 32.42 27.94 -0.55
CA ILE A 289 32.23 26.55 -0.91
C ILE A 289 32.89 26.35 -2.27
N THR A 290 33.90 25.53 -2.31
CA THR A 290 34.66 25.20 -3.51
C THR A 290 34.46 23.73 -3.87
N PHE A 291 34.55 23.44 -5.17
CA PHE A 291 34.47 22.07 -5.67
C PHE A 291 35.85 21.64 -6.17
N LEU A 292 36.23 20.39 -5.92
CA LEU A 292 37.50 19.83 -6.37
C LEU A 292 37.27 18.45 -6.96
N GLY A 293 37.74 18.22 -8.19
CA GLY A 293 37.67 16.94 -8.89
C GLY A 293 36.42 16.79 -9.77
N ASN A 294 35.64 17.86 -9.94
CA ASN A 294 34.44 17.89 -10.79
C ASN A 294 34.82 18.22 -12.24
N THR A 295 35.01 17.21 -13.07
CA THR A 295 35.31 17.38 -14.48
C THR A 295 34.08 17.30 -15.38
N VAL A 296 33.02 16.65 -14.93
CA VAL A 296 31.75 16.41 -15.66
C VAL A 296 30.81 17.60 -15.53
N TYR A 297 30.72 18.18 -14.35
CA TYR A 297 29.86 19.33 -14.09
C TYR A 297 30.67 20.54 -13.68
N THR A 298 30.27 21.73 -14.13
CA THR A 298 30.89 22.97 -13.72
C THR A 298 30.52 23.37 -12.30
N ASP A 299 31.39 24.13 -11.64
CA ASP A 299 31.13 24.69 -10.30
C ASP A 299 29.80 25.44 -10.23
N ARG A 300 29.45 26.16 -11.31
CA ARG A 300 28.17 26.89 -11.39
C ARG A 300 26.96 25.96 -11.35
N GLN A 301 27.01 24.83 -12.04
CA GLN A 301 25.93 23.81 -12.02
C GLN A 301 25.79 23.18 -10.66
N LEU A 302 26.93 22.73 -10.07
CA LEU A 302 26.94 22.10 -8.76
C LEU A 302 26.52 23.08 -7.65
N SER A 303 26.98 24.35 -7.70
CA SER A 303 26.53 25.39 -6.75
C SER A 303 25.03 25.68 -6.87
N SER A 304 24.50 25.69 -8.09
CA SER A 304 23.06 25.88 -8.31
C SER A 304 22.24 24.74 -7.72
N LEU A 305 22.72 23.49 -7.86
CA LEU A 305 22.06 22.31 -7.31
C LEU A 305 22.19 22.26 -5.78
N LEU A 306 23.37 22.61 -5.25
CA LEU A 306 23.61 22.70 -3.81
C LEU A 306 22.70 23.75 -3.16
N GLY A 307 22.50 24.89 -3.81
CA GLY A 307 21.59 25.96 -3.39
C GLY A 307 21.97 26.64 -2.08
N ILE A 308 23.23 26.52 -1.64
CA ILE A 308 23.78 27.14 -0.42
C ILE A 308 24.73 28.26 -0.83
N LYS A 309 24.61 29.42 -0.19
CA LYS A 309 25.39 30.61 -0.50
C LYS A 309 26.29 31.04 0.67
N LYS A 310 27.38 31.70 0.34
CA LYS A 310 28.23 32.37 1.36
C LYS A 310 27.40 33.35 2.17
N GLY A 311 27.52 33.29 3.49
CA GLY A 311 26.78 34.11 4.44
C GLY A 311 25.46 33.50 4.91
N ASP A 312 24.97 32.43 4.30
CA ASP A 312 23.81 31.73 4.80
C ASP A 312 24.10 31.13 6.18
N THR A 313 23.10 31.06 7.03
CA THR A 313 23.24 30.37 8.32
C THR A 313 23.63 28.91 8.07
N TYR A 314 24.68 28.45 8.73
CA TYR A 314 25.10 27.05 8.62
C TYR A 314 23.91 26.11 8.91
N ASN A 315 23.71 25.16 8.02
CA ASN A 315 22.71 24.11 8.13
C ASN A 315 23.31 22.78 7.65
N GLY A 316 23.91 22.04 8.60
CA GLY A 316 24.58 20.77 8.30
C GLY A 316 23.62 19.71 7.74
N VAL A 317 22.39 19.68 8.22
CA VAL A 317 21.36 18.75 7.73
C VAL A 317 20.98 19.05 6.27
N LEU A 318 20.86 20.34 5.92
CA LEU A 318 20.60 20.74 4.53
C LEU A 318 21.79 20.40 3.64
N LEU A 319 23.04 20.64 4.09
CA LEU A 319 24.22 20.30 3.33
C LEU A 319 24.29 18.79 3.04
N GLU A 320 24.11 17.96 4.05
CA GLU A 320 24.07 16.51 3.88
C GLU A 320 22.99 16.08 2.87
N LYS A 321 21.79 16.62 2.98
CA LYS A 321 20.70 16.35 2.03
C LYS A 321 20.96 16.85 0.62
N ARG A 322 21.64 17.95 0.46
CA ARG A 322 22.01 18.47 -0.86
C ARG A 322 23.15 17.69 -1.52
N ILE A 323 23.93 17.00 -0.73
CA ILE A 323 24.94 16.07 -1.22
C ILE A 323 24.33 14.71 -1.53
N ALA A 324 23.57 14.12 -0.59
CA ALA A 324 22.87 12.87 -0.76
C ALA A 324 21.68 12.79 0.21
N ASP A 325 20.44 12.85 -0.29
CA ASP A 325 19.25 12.65 0.53
C ASP A 325 18.82 11.17 0.52
N GLU A 326 19.25 10.40 1.51
CA GLU A 326 18.86 9.00 1.65
C GLU A 326 17.36 8.81 1.96
N THR A 327 16.67 9.87 2.39
CA THR A 327 15.24 9.81 2.75
C THR A 327 14.31 10.00 1.57
N ASP A 328 14.78 10.60 0.49
CA ASP A 328 14.04 10.81 -0.74
C ASP A 328 14.85 10.29 -1.94
N PRO A 329 14.50 9.12 -2.48
CA PRO A 329 15.20 8.56 -3.65
C PRO A 329 15.16 9.46 -4.89
N ASP A 330 14.17 10.36 -5.00
CA ASP A 330 14.00 11.29 -6.12
C ASP A 330 14.58 12.69 -5.84
N ALA A 331 15.30 12.85 -4.73
CA ALA A 331 15.88 14.13 -4.36
C ALA A 331 16.79 14.67 -5.47
N GLN A 332 16.70 15.98 -5.69
CA GLN A 332 17.63 16.70 -6.53
C GLN A 332 18.88 17.07 -5.71
N ASP A 333 19.76 16.09 -5.54
CA ASP A 333 21.03 16.23 -4.83
C ASP A 333 22.23 15.93 -5.75
N LEU A 334 23.44 16.23 -5.27
CA LEU A 334 24.67 16.06 -6.05
C LEU A 334 24.90 14.58 -6.40
N THR A 335 24.71 13.67 -5.47
CA THR A 335 24.95 12.24 -5.68
C THR A 335 23.97 11.66 -6.70
N ASN A 336 22.66 11.99 -6.60
CA ASN A 336 21.68 11.56 -7.58
C ASN A 336 21.95 12.14 -8.97
N GLN A 337 22.44 13.40 -9.06
CA GLN A 337 22.82 14.00 -10.33
C GLN A 337 23.93 13.19 -11.03
N TYR A 338 24.95 12.78 -10.31
CA TYR A 338 26.02 11.91 -10.84
C TYR A 338 25.52 10.50 -11.17
N GLN A 339 24.80 9.86 -10.26
CA GLN A 339 24.32 8.49 -10.42
C GLN A 339 23.27 8.35 -11.53
N ASN A 340 22.43 9.35 -11.76
CA ASN A 340 21.49 9.34 -12.87
C ASN A 340 22.13 9.50 -14.25
N ASN A 341 23.37 9.97 -14.27
CA ASN A 341 24.16 10.18 -15.50
C ASN A 341 25.34 9.21 -15.64
N GLY A 342 25.26 8.05 -15.01
CA GLY A 342 26.19 6.94 -15.20
C GLY A 342 27.29 6.83 -14.15
N TYR A 343 27.47 7.80 -13.29
CA TYR A 343 28.61 7.82 -12.35
C TYR A 343 28.26 7.09 -11.04
N LEU A 344 28.03 5.78 -11.12
CA LEU A 344 27.73 4.92 -9.95
C LEU A 344 28.85 4.98 -8.90
N PHE A 345 30.10 5.04 -9.34
CA PHE A 345 31.28 5.00 -8.50
C PHE A 345 31.69 6.37 -7.96
N SER A 346 30.88 7.40 -8.21
CA SER A 346 31.12 8.75 -7.69
C SER A 346 31.08 8.77 -6.18
N ASN A 347 32.01 9.51 -5.58
CA ASN A 347 32.06 9.77 -4.14
C ASN A 347 32.21 11.27 -3.91
N ILE A 348 31.27 11.85 -3.15
CA ILE A 348 31.19 13.27 -2.90
C ILE A 348 31.32 13.49 -1.39
N ASN A 349 32.39 14.13 -0.99
CA ASN A 349 32.72 14.32 0.43
C ASN A 349 32.89 15.83 0.74
N PRO A 350 32.02 16.42 1.58
CA PRO A 350 32.20 17.79 2.06
C PRO A 350 33.26 17.82 3.17
N VAL A 351 34.31 18.57 2.96
CA VAL A 351 35.40 18.75 3.92
C VAL A 351 35.37 20.18 4.45
N GLU A 352 35.32 20.32 5.77
CA GLU A 352 35.52 21.62 6.42
C GLU A 352 37.01 22.01 6.34
N VAL A 353 37.31 23.01 5.58
CA VAL A 353 38.73 23.46 5.37
C VAL A 353 39.16 24.41 6.49
N SER A 354 38.26 25.26 6.92
CA SER A 354 38.52 26.19 8.04
C SER A 354 37.27 26.65 8.74
N ALA A 355 37.32 26.87 10.02
CA ALA A 355 36.29 27.50 10.82
C ALA A 355 36.92 28.69 11.58
N LYS A 356 36.69 29.91 11.09
CA LYS A 356 37.21 31.14 11.68
C LYS A 356 36.16 32.21 11.70
N ASN A 357 36.09 32.98 12.81
CA ASN A 357 35.14 34.09 12.95
C ASN A 357 33.68 33.64 12.66
N ASP A 358 33.25 32.54 13.25
CA ASP A 358 31.93 31.94 13.09
C ASP A 358 31.57 31.58 11.63
N THR A 359 32.56 31.51 10.73
CA THR A 359 32.36 31.17 9.33
C THR A 359 33.11 29.88 8.99
N ILE A 360 32.41 28.93 8.36
CA ILE A 360 32.96 27.65 7.95
C ILE A 360 33.10 27.59 6.43
N ASN A 361 34.32 27.43 5.95
CA ASN A 361 34.61 27.18 4.55
C ASN A 361 34.60 25.68 4.23
N PHE A 362 34.00 25.31 3.11
CA PHE A 362 33.90 23.94 2.66
C PHE A 362 34.63 23.71 1.35
N GLU A 363 35.25 22.56 1.23
CA GLU A 363 35.72 22.01 -0.02
C GLU A 363 34.97 20.70 -0.29
N ILE A 364 34.14 20.70 -1.34
CA ILE A 364 33.43 19.50 -1.76
C ILE A 364 34.33 18.71 -2.69
N ARG A 365 34.91 17.64 -2.16
CA ARG A 365 35.80 16.75 -2.90
C ARG A 365 34.99 15.69 -3.63
N ILE A 366 35.15 15.65 -4.93
CA ILE A 366 34.40 14.76 -5.81
C ILE A 366 35.38 13.82 -6.49
N ILE A 367 35.12 12.55 -6.34
CA ILE A 367 35.79 11.49 -7.12
C ILE A 367 34.71 10.96 -8.06
N GLU A 368 34.76 11.31 -9.33
CA GLU A 368 33.69 10.99 -10.29
C GLU A 368 33.69 9.50 -10.68
N GLY A 369 34.87 8.91 -10.79
CA GLY A 369 35.04 7.55 -11.30
C GLY A 369 34.75 7.41 -12.79
N LYS A 370 34.72 6.19 -13.30
CA LYS A 370 34.33 5.91 -14.68
C LYS A 370 32.82 5.79 -14.80
N PRO A 371 32.23 6.14 -15.94
CA PRO A 371 30.82 5.81 -16.24
C PRO A 371 30.57 4.32 -16.13
N ALA A 372 29.48 3.94 -15.47
CA ALA A 372 29.06 2.57 -15.31
C ALA A 372 27.95 2.22 -16.31
N TYR A 373 27.91 0.98 -16.74
CA TYR A 373 26.90 0.45 -17.65
C TYR A 373 26.27 -0.81 -17.03
N PHE A 374 24.97 -0.97 -17.25
CA PHE A 374 24.29 -2.20 -16.86
C PHE A 374 24.83 -3.37 -17.71
N ASN A 375 25.36 -4.40 -17.07
CA ASN A 375 25.86 -5.59 -17.74
C ASN A 375 24.81 -6.69 -17.77
N ASN A 376 24.36 -7.16 -16.62
CA ASN A 376 23.32 -8.17 -16.52
C ASN A 376 22.16 -7.68 -15.65
N ILE A 377 20.93 -8.00 -16.07
CA ILE A 377 19.71 -7.72 -15.31
C ILE A 377 19.01 -9.05 -15.04
N SER A 378 18.86 -9.40 -13.78
CA SER A 378 18.21 -10.64 -13.35
C SER A 378 17.04 -10.37 -12.42
N VAL A 379 16.13 -11.33 -12.36
CA VAL A 379 14.93 -11.29 -11.51
C VAL A 379 14.84 -12.60 -10.75
N VAL A 380 14.49 -12.53 -9.47
CA VAL A 380 14.28 -13.70 -8.61
C VAL A 380 13.01 -13.53 -7.78
N GLY A 381 12.35 -14.64 -7.42
CA GLY A 381 11.16 -14.65 -6.57
C GLY A 381 9.82 -14.57 -7.30
N ASN A 382 9.81 -14.78 -8.62
CA ASN A 382 8.59 -14.84 -9.46
C ASN A 382 8.18 -16.28 -9.74
N GLU A 383 7.62 -16.97 -8.76
CA GLU A 383 7.24 -18.39 -8.90
C GLU A 383 5.98 -18.63 -9.74
N LYS A 384 5.09 -17.62 -9.86
CA LYS A 384 3.81 -17.70 -10.55
C LYS A 384 3.74 -16.84 -11.79
N THR A 385 4.55 -15.77 -11.84
CA THR A 385 4.55 -14.77 -12.90
C THR A 385 5.65 -15.09 -13.90
N ASN A 386 5.30 -15.13 -15.17
CA ASN A 386 6.26 -15.39 -16.23
C ASN A 386 7.28 -14.25 -16.37
N ASP A 387 8.52 -14.58 -16.66
CA ASP A 387 9.63 -13.63 -16.80
C ASP A 387 9.32 -12.50 -17.78
N HIS A 388 8.71 -12.79 -18.91
CA HIS A 388 8.40 -11.78 -19.92
C HIS A 388 7.47 -10.67 -19.40
N VAL A 389 6.63 -10.96 -18.38
CA VAL A 389 5.75 -9.99 -17.75
C VAL A 389 6.54 -8.99 -16.92
N ILE A 390 7.64 -9.44 -16.34
CA ILE A 390 8.51 -8.63 -15.49
C ILE A 390 9.49 -7.84 -16.35
N TYR A 391 10.21 -8.52 -17.24
CA TYR A 391 11.24 -7.89 -18.06
C TYR A 391 10.70 -6.78 -18.98
N ARG A 392 9.44 -6.84 -19.40
CA ARG A 392 8.81 -5.77 -20.18
C ARG A 392 8.59 -4.47 -19.40
N GLU A 393 8.49 -4.57 -18.05
CA GLU A 393 8.32 -3.42 -17.15
C GLU A 393 9.65 -2.86 -16.62
N ILE A 394 10.76 -3.59 -16.80
CA ILE A 394 12.08 -3.17 -16.35
C ILE A 394 12.63 -2.08 -17.27
N ARG A 395 13.01 -0.95 -16.66
CA ARG A 395 13.58 0.22 -17.35
C ARG A 395 15.09 0.16 -17.52
N THR A 396 15.77 -0.65 -16.70
CA THR A 396 17.20 -0.90 -16.83
C THR A 396 17.43 -1.98 -17.87
N LYS A 397 18.29 -1.71 -18.85
CA LYS A 397 18.60 -2.68 -19.92
C LYS A 397 20.09 -2.90 -20.01
N PRO A 398 20.55 -4.14 -20.29
CA PRO A 398 21.96 -4.43 -20.54
C PRO A 398 22.53 -3.51 -21.64
N GLY A 399 23.74 -3.00 -21.41
CA GLY A 399 24.44 -2.10 -22.31
C GLY A 399 24.04 -0.61 -22.19
N GLU A 400 22.99 -0.26 -21.45
CA GLU A 400 22.65 1.12 -21.20
C GLU A 400 23.47 1.72 -20.06
N LEU A 401 23.67 3.05 -20.12
CA LEU A 401 24.32 3.81 -19.08
C LEU A 401 23.55 3.64 -17.75
N TYR A 402 24.28 3.43 -16.66
CA TYR A 402 23.69 3.34 -15.32
C TYR A 402 22.85 4.58 -14.99
N SER A 403 21.71 4.37 -14.39
CA SER A 403 20.85 5.42 -13.89
C SER A 403 20.07 4.92 -12.68
N LYS A 404 20.25 5.58 -11.54
CA LYS A 404 19.52 5.29 -10.31
C LYS A 404 18.00 5.52 -10.49
N ASP A 405 17.65 6.58 -11.22
CA ASP A 405 16.24 6.88 -11.56
C ASP A 405 15.57 5.73 -12.31
N LYS A 406 16.24 5.10 -13.28
CA LYS A 406 15.71 3.93 -13.99
C LYS A 406 15.46 2.74 -13.05
N ILE A 407 16.32 2.54 -12.05
CA ILE A 407 16.13 1.49 -11.03
C ILE A 407 14.92 1.80 -10.16
N ILE A 408 14.83 3.02 -9.62
CA ILE A 408 13.70 3.46 -8.78
C ILE A 408 12.39 3.37 -9.55
N ARG A 409 12.41 3.78 -10.80
CA ARG A 409 11.26 3.70 -11.69
C ARG A 409 10.83 2.26 -11.94
N THR A 410 11.77 1.34 -12.19
CA THR A 410 11.48 -0.08 -12.31
C THR A 410 10.77 -0.63 -11.06
N ILE A 411 11.26 -0.28 -9.86
CA ILE A 411 10.63 -0.69 -8.60
C ILE A 411 9.18 -0.21 -8.53
N ARG A 412 8.92 1.04 -8.91
CA ARG A 412 7.57 1.62 -8.91
C ARG A 412 6.65 0.92 -9.91
N GLU A 413 7.12 0.68 -11.12
CA GLU A 413 6.34 0.02 -12.17
C GLU A 413 6.00 -1.43 -11.78
N LEU A 414 6.96 -2.18 -11.28
CA LEU A 414 6.73 -3.53 -10.77
C LEU A 414 5.77 -3.55 -9.57
N GLY A 415 5.89 -2.56 -8.67
CA GLY A 415 4.99 -2.40 -7.52
C GLY A 415 3.54 -2.08 -7.92
N GLN A 416 3.34 -1.34 -9.02
CA GLN A 416 2.03 -0.97 -9.54
C GLN A 416 1.30 -2.14 -10.23
N LEU A 417 1.98 -3.21 -10.61
CA LEU A 417 1.35 -4.38 -11.22
C LEU A 417 0.31 -5.07 -10.31
N GLY A 418 0.43 -4.88 -8.99
CA GLY A 418 -0.58 -5.31 -8.01
C GLY A 418 -0.48 -6.76 -7.57
N PHE A 419 0.42 -7.56 -8.15
CA PHE A 419 0.69 -8.94 -7.75
C PHE A 419 2.11 -9.16 -7.16
N PHE A 420 2.86 -8.08 -6.97
CA PHE A 420 4.07 -8.03 -6.15
C PHE A 420 3.86 -7.16 -4.90
N ASP A 421 4.56 -7.49 -3.83
CA ASP A 421 4.61 -6.66 -2.63
C ASP A 421 5.63 -5.54 -2.85
N ALA A 422 5.14 -4.33 -3.09
CA ALA A 422 5.96 -3.16 -3.41
C ALA A 422 7.02 -2.83 -2.34
N GLU A 423 6.79 -3.17 -1.06
CA GLU A 423 7.77 -2.94 0.01
C GLU A 423 8.89 -3.98 0.03
N GLN A 424 8.66 -5.12 -0.60
CA GLN A 424 9.63 -6.22 -0.67
C GLN A 424 10.39 -6.27 -2.01
N ILE A 425 10.10 -5.38 -2.95
CA ILE A 425 10.89 -5.26 -4.17
C ILE A 425 12.23 -4.60 -3.81
N LYS A 426 13.31 -5.35 -3.93
CA LYS A 426 14.66 -4.88 -3.61
C LYS A 426 15.57 -5.02 -4.81
N PRO A 427 16.16 -3.92 -5.29
CA PRO A 427 17.24 -3.98 -6.24
C PRO A 427 18.53 -4.30 -5.49
N GLU A 428 19.28 -5.27 -5.94
CA GLU A 428 20.61 -5.60 -5.44
C GLU A 428 21.63 -5.32 -6.55
N ILE A 429 22.58 -4.43 -6.24
CA ILE A 429 23.70 -4.16 -7.14
C ILE A 429 24.73 -5.26 -6.91
N LYS A 430 25.01 -6.05 -7.96
CA LYS A 430 25.94 -7.16 -7.93
C LYS A 430 27.13 -6.89 -8.84
N ASN A 431 28.27 -7.46 -8.49
CA ASN A 431 29.50 -7.44 -9.30
C ASN A 431 29.88 -6.02 -9.79
N PRO A 432 29.83 -4.96 -8.92
CA PRO A 432 30.25 -3.64 -9.38
C PRO A 432 31.76 -3.64 -9.65
N ASP A 433 32.16 -3.37 -10.89
CA ASP A 433 33.56 -3.31 -11.29
C ASP A 433 33.92 -1.89 -11.77
N PRO A 434 34.63 -1.11 -10.92
CA PRO A 434 35.09 0.23 -11.31
C PRO A 434 36.09 0.25 -12.47
N ASN A 435 36.81 -0.88 -12.74
CA ASN A 435 37.82 -0.95 -13.79
C ASN A 435 37.18 -1.09 -15.17
N SER A 436 36.22 -2.01 -15.31
CA SER A 436 35.46 -2.20 -16.56
C SER A 436 34.30 -1.20 -16.72
N GLY A 437 33.87 -0.56 -15.63
CA GLY A 437 32.67 0.28 -15.64
C GLY A 437 31.39 -0.52 -15.84
N THR A 438 31.30 -1.72 -15.26
CA THR A 438 30.12 -2.57 -15.41
C THR A 438 29.45 -2.88 -14.07
N VAL A 439 28.15 -3.12 -14.11
CA VAL A 439 27.36 -3.47 -12.94
C VAL A 439 26.20 -4.38 -13.31
N ASP A 440 25.97 -5.40 -12.50
CA ASP A 440 24.79 -6.25 -12.60
C ASP A 440 23.71 -5.77 -11.60
N VAL A 441 22.44 -5.90 -11.98
CA VAL A 441 21.33 -5.59 -11.09
C VAL A 441 20.40 -6.79 -11.01
N GLU A 442 20.14 -7.26 -9.81
CA GLU A 442 19.16 -8.28 -9.51
C GLU A 442 17.97 -7.69 -8.78
N TYR A 443 16.77 -7.87 -9.33
CA TYR A 443 15.53 -7.49 -8.68
C TYR A 443 14.95 -8.67 -7.93
N SER A 444 15.00 -8.63 -6.60
CA SER A 444 14.33 -9.60 -5.73
C SER A 444 12.87 -9.19 -5.55
N LEU A 445 11.96 -10.07 -5.94
CA LEU A 445 10.51 -9.86 -5.89
C LEU A 445 9.88 -10.78 -4.85
N ALA A 446 8.78 -10.34 -4.25
CA ALA A 446 7.93 -11.18 -3.44
C ALA A 446 6.51 -11.14 -4.01
N GLU A 447 6.04 -12.29 -4.51
CA GLU A 447 4.68 -12.39 -5.03
C GLU A 447 3.66 -12.36 -3.90
N ARG A 448 2.60 -11.60 -4.09
CA ARG A 448 1.41 -11.63 -3.25
C ARG A 448 0.23 -12.21 -4.02
N GLY A 449 -0.83 -12.62 -3.32
CA GLY A 449 -2.06 -13.07 -3.98
C GLY A 449 -2.60 -11.97 -4.88
N GLY A 450 -2.62 -12.21 -6.19
CA GLY A 450 -3.16 -11.27 -7.19
C GLY A 450 -4.69 -11.28 -7.25
N SER A 451 -5.34 -12.22 -6.58
CA SER A 451 -6.80 -12.33 -6.55
C SER A 451 -7.36 -11.51 -5.39
N GLN A 452 -8.35 -10.69 -5.69
CA GLN A 452 -9.06 -9.87 -4.71
C GLN A 452 -10.54 -10.20 -4.76
N ILE A 453 -11.13 -10.38 -3.59
CA ILE A 453 -12.57 -10.50 -3.41
C ILE A 453 -13.04 -9.19 -2.78
N GLU A 454 -13.89 -8.47 -3.48
CA GLU A 454 -14.56 -7.27 -2.99
C GLU A 454 -15.95 -7.68 -2.50
N LEU A 455 -16.21 -7.49 -1.23
CA LEU A 455 -17.53 -7.65 -0.65
C LEU A 455 -17.92 -6.34 0.01
N GLN A 456 -18.89 -5.66 -0.56
CA GLN A 456 -19.39 -4.40 -0.03
C GLN A 456 -20.88 -4.53 0.27
N GLY A 457 -21.31 -3.94 1.38
CA GLY A 457 -22.71 -3.82 1.75
C GLY A 457 -22.98 -2.43 2.30
N GLY A 458 -24.10 -1.85 1.93
CA GLY A 458 -24.52 -0.55 2.38
C GLY A 458 -26.03 -0.41 2.40
N TYR A 459 -26.52 0.64 3.04
CA TYR A 459 -27.91 1.01 3.03
C TYR A 459 -28.06 2.38 2.37
N GLY A 460 -28.89 2.45 1.31
CA GLY A 460 -29.08 3.69 0.57
C GLY A 460 -30.22 3.53 -0.44
N GLY A 461 -30.82 4.63 -0.93
CA GLY A 461 -31.88 4.59 -1.92
C GLY A 461 -33.11 3.77 -1.51
N GLY A 462 -33.38 3.69 -0.20
CA GLY A 462 -34.52 2.95 0.34
C GLY A 462 -34.31 1.44 0.51
N GLY A 463 -33.06 0.92 0.39
CA GLY A 463 -32.78 -0.49 0.56
C GLY A 463 -31.34 -0.84 0.85
N PHE A 464 -31.10 -2.11 1.09
CA PHE A 464 -29.76 -2.67 1.21
C PHE A 464 -29.16 -2.89 -0.19
N ILE A 465 -27.88 -2.56 -0.33
CA ILE A 465 -27.10 -2.76 -1.56
C ILE A 465 -25.96 -3.69 -1.23
N GLY A 466 -25.82 -4.75 -2.00
CA GLY A 466 -24.70 -5.67 -1.94
C GLY A 466 -23.89 -5.62 -3.23
N THR A 467 -22.57 -5.64 -3.10
CA THR A 467 -21.63 -5.78 -4.22
C THR A 467 -20.70 -6.95 -3.94
N LEU A 468 -20.59 -7.85 -4.90
CA LEU A 468 -19.56 -8.89 -4.95
C LEU A 468 -18.70 -8.63 -6.17
N GLY A 469 -17.42 -8.39 -5.94
CA GLY A 469 -16.41 -8.24 -6.98
C GLY A 469 -15.36 -9.33 -6.86
N LEU A 470 -14.97 -9.91 -7.97
CA LEU A 470 -13.85 -10.84 -8.09
C LEU A 470 -12.86 -10.25 -9.09
N SER A 471 -11.65 -9.98 -8.65
CA SER A 471 -10.59 -9.43 -9.50
C SER A 471 -9.35 -10.33 -9.44
N PHE A 472 -8.83 -10.66 -10.60
CA PHE A 472 -7.66 -11.51 -10.80
C PHE A 472 -6.63 -10.72 -11.60
N ASN A 473 -5.56 -10.25 -10.94
CA ASN A 473 -4.60 -9.31 -11.52
C ASN A 473 -3.43 -9.94 -12.26
N ASN A 474 -3.26 -11.26 -12.19
CA ASN A 474 -2.22 -11.98 -12.90
C ASN A 474 -2.81 -13.14 -13.70
N PHE A 475 -3.95 -12.91 -14.36
CA PHE A 475 -4.63 -13.90 -15.19
C PHE A 475 -3.81 -14.25 -16.43
N SER A 476 -3.96 -15.46 -16.93
CA SER A 476 -3.37 -15.94 -18.18
C SER A 476 -4.41 -16.65 -19.05
N ILE A 477 -4.82 -16.01 -20.12
CA ILE A 477 -5.74 -16.60 -21.09
C ILE A 477 -5.09 -17.78 -21.84
N ARG A 478 -3.76 -17.77 -22.01
CA ARG A 478 -3.02 -18.86 -22.66
C ARG A 478 -3.10 -20.16 -21.86
N ASN A 479 -3.14 -20.03 -20.53
CA ASN A 479 -3.16 -21.15 -19.61
C ASN A 479 -4.57 -21.62 -19.27
N LEU A 480 -5.60 -21.13 -19.99
CA LEU A 480 -7.00 -21.48 -19.73
C LEU A 480 -7.27 -22.99 -19.81
N PHE A 481 -6.52 -23.73 -20.64
CA PHE A 481 -6.65 -25.18 -20.79
C PHE A 481 -5.53 -25.97 -20.08
N ASN A 482 -4.66 -25.28 -19.31
CA ASN A 482 -3.60 -25.91 -18.53
C ASN A 482 -4.02 -26.04 -17.06
N GLY A 483 -4.39 -27.24 -16.62
CA GLY A 483 -4.87 -27.48 -15.25
C GLY A 483 -3.84 -27.18 -14.15
N GLU A 484 -2.54 -27.28 -14.42
CA GLU A 484 -1.47 -26.99 -13.46
C GLU A 484 -1.36 -25.50 -13.13
N ALA A 485 -1.82 -24.64 -14.04
CA ALA A 485 -1.80 -23.17 -13.87
C ALA A 485 -2.93 -22.62 -12.98
N TYR A 486 -3.90 -23.46 -12.57
CA TYR A 486 -5.05 -23.03 -11.79
C TYR A 486 -4.72 -22.86 -10.30
N LYS A 487 -4.59 -21.57 -9.83
CA LYS A 487 -4.27 -21.21 -8.43
C LYS A 487 -5.00 -19.94 -7.93
N PRO A 488 -6.31 -19.81 -7.85
CA PRO A 488 -7.45 -20.66 -8.27
C PRO A 488 -7.83 -20.54 -9.76
N LEU A 489 -7.39 -19.50 -10.47
CA LEU A 489 -7.52 -19.34 -11.93
C LEU A 489 -6.14 -19.42 -12.58
N PRO A 490 -6.08 -19.66 -13.90
CA PRO A 490 -4.80 -19.68 -14.61
C PRO A 490 -4.10 -18.33 -14.48
N THR A 491 -2.85 -18.38 -14.03
CA THR A 491 -2.03 -17.20 -13.72
C THR A 491 -0.73 -17.21 -14.50
N GLY A 492 -0.09 -16.02 -14.60
CA GLY A 492 1.27 -15.89 -15.08
C GLY A 492 1.51 -14.79 -16.14
N ASP A 493 0.50 -14.32 -16.88
CA ASP A 493 0.68 -13.38 -17.98
C ASP A 493 0.41 -11.90 -17.63
N GLY A 494 0.06 -11.62 -16.36
CA GLY A 494 -0.17 -10.27 -15.91
C GLY A 494 -1.46 -9.63 -16.44
N GLN A 495 -2.36 -10.43 -17.05
CA GLN A 495 -3.67 -9.95 -17.50
C GLN A 495 -4.59 -9.71 -16.31
N LYS A 496 -5.60 -8.87 -16.48
CA LYS A 496 -6.61 -8.60 -15.45
C LYS A 496 -7.96 -9.13 -15.92
N LEU A 497 -8.58 -9.92 -15.05
CA LEU A 497 -9.95 -10.39 -15.22
C LEU A 497 -10.77 -9.91 -14.03
N ALA A 498 -11.86 -9.18 -14.29
CA ALA A 498 -12.76 -8.72 -13.25
C ALA A 498 -14.20 -9.11 -13.54
N LEU A 499 -14.87 -9.63 -12.52
CA LEU A 499 -16.29 -9.95 -12.50
C LEU A 499 -16.91 -9.17 -11.35
N ARG A 500 -18.00 -8.47 -11.60
CA ARG A 500 -18.70 -7.72 -10.57
C ARG A 500 -20.21 -7.94 -10.68
N ALA A 501 -20.82 -8.28 -9.56
CA ALA A 501 -22.25 -8.33 -9.39
C ALA A 501 -22.63 -7.36 -8.28
N GLN A 502 -23.52 -6.44 -8.59
CA GLN A 502 -24.10 -5.50 -7.63
C GLN A 502 -25.61 -5.65 -7.67
N ALA A 503 -26.22 -5.79 -6.51
CA ALA A 503 -27.65 -5.97 -6.42
C ALA A 503 -28.23 -5.16 -5.27
N SER A 504 -29.39 -4.60 -5.52
CA SER A 504 -30.28 -4.01 -4.53
C SER A 504 -31.72 -4.48 -4.78
N ARG A 505 -32.62 -3.99 -3.98
CA ARG A 505 -34.07 -4.21 -4.18
C ARG A 505 -34.54 -3.66 -5.52
N PHE A 506 -33.94 -2.56 -6.01
CA PHE A 506 -34.39 -1.80 -7.16
C PHE A 506 -33.54 -1.93 -8.41
N PHE A 507 -32.34 -2.48 -8.28
CA PHE A 507 -31.48 -2.68 -9.44
C PHE A 507 -30.55 -3.88 -9.28
N GLN A 508 -30.08 -4.39 -10.41
CA GLN A 508 -29.07 -5.43 -10.52
C GLN A 508 -28.11 -5.04 -11.64
N THR A 509 -26.80 -5.10 -11.37
CA THR A 509 -25.77 -4.85 -12.37
C THR A 509 -24.78 -5.98 -12.37
N PHE A 510 -24.51 -6.52 -13.55
CA PHE A 510 -23.48 -7.51 -13.78
C PHE A 510 -22.45 -6.91 -14.73
N SER A 511 -21.17 -7.05 -14.43
CA SER A 511 -20.14 -6.62 -15.34
C SER A 511 -18.99 -7.63 -15.40
N PHE A 512 -18.45 -7.75 -16.59
CA PHE A 512 -17.25 -8.50 -16.91
C PHE A 512 -16.26 -7.54 -17.54
N SER A 513 -14.97 -7.63 -17.17
CA SER A 513 -13.91 -6.86 -17.78
C SER A 513 -12.66 -7.72 -17.92
N PHE A 514 -12.06 -7.67 -19.09
CA PHE A 514 -10.77 -8.28 -19.39
C PHE A 514 -9.80 -7.21 -19.86
N THR A 515 -8.59 -7.20 -19.32
CA THR A 515 -7.54 -6.26 -19.69
C THR A 515 -6.24 -6.99 -19.96
N GLU A 516 -5.70 -6.79 -21.17
CA GLU A 516 -4.33 -7.16 -21.56
C GLU A 516 -3.45 -5.91 -21.49
N PRO A 517 -2.52 -5.80 -20.54
CA PRO A 517 -1.68 -4.60 -20.38
C PRO A 517 -0.72 -4.36 -21.57
N TRP A 518 -0.32 -5.43 -22.25
CA TRP A 518 0.62 -5.38 -23.37
C TRP A 518 0.06 -6.13 -24.55
N LEU A 519 -0.55 -5.42 -25.49
CA LEU A 519 -1.25 -5.98 -26.64
C LEU A 519 -0.34 -6.96 -27.44
N GLY A 520 -0.74 -8.23 -27.46
CA GLY A 520 0.05 -9.31 -28.04
C GLY A 520 1.35 -9.60 -27.30
N GLY A 521 1.50 -9.15 -26.04
CA GLY A 521 2.67 -9.39 -25.17
C GLY A 521 3.93 -8.59 -25.52
N LYS A 522 3.90 -7.76 -26.60
CA LYS A 522 5.09 -7.08 -27.13
C LYS A 522 4.97 -5.55 -27.17
N LYS A 523 3.77 -5.01 -27.27
CA LYS A 523 3.54 -3.56 -27.39
C LYS A 523 3.02 -2.99 -26.07
N PRO A 524 3.55 -1.86 -25.58
CA PRO A 524 3.08 -1.21 -24.35
C PRO A 524 1.75 -0.45 -24.61
N VAL A 525 0.78 -1.18 -25.15
CA VAL A 525 -0.58 -0.72 -25.44
C VAL A 525 -1.52 -1.64 -24.68
N GLN A 526 -2.24 -1.08 -23.74
CA GLN A 526 -3.25 -1.81 -22.99
C GLN A 526 -4.50 -1.98 -23.84
N PHE A 527 -4.99 -3.19 -23.95
CA PHE A 527 -6.29 -3.52 -24.52
C PHE A 527 -7.27 -3.86 -23.41
N THR A 528 -8.47 -3.29 -23.46
CA THR A 528 -9.52 -3.58 -22.49
C THR A 528 -10.82 -3.87 -23.22
N THR A 529 -11.53 -4.92 -22.83
CA THR A 529 -12.91 -5.18 -23.22
C THR A 529 -13.78 -5.32 -21.99
N SER A 530 -14.98 -4.77 -22.03
CA SER A 530 -15.93 -4.88 -20.94
C SER A 530 -17.35 -5.10 -21.46
N LEU A 531 -18.10 -5.92 -20.75
CA LEU A 531 -19.52 -6.19 -20.95
C LEU A 531 -20.25 -5.85 -19.66
N SER A 532 -21.34 -5.13 -19.75
CA SER A 532 -22.18 -4.79 -18.61
C SER A 532 -23.66 -5.02 -18.93
N HIS A 533 -24.41 -5.46 -17.93
CA HIS A 533 -25.84 -5.59 -18.00
C HIS A 533 -26.46 -5.08 -16.71
N THR A 534 -27.31 -4.08 -16.83
CA THR A 534 -28.01 -3.46 -15.70
C THR A 534 -29.50 -3.59 -15.90
N VAL A 535 -30.22 -3.97 -14.85
CA VAL A 535 -31.69 -3.96 -14.77
C VAL A 535 -32.07 -3.07 -13.63
N GLN A 536 -32.93 -2.08 -13.90
CA GLN A 536 -33.48 -1.21 -12.89
C GLN A 536 -35.01 -1.33 -12.88
N PHE A 537 -35.61 -1.34 -11.68
CA PHE A 537 -37.04 -1.46 -11.47
C PHE A 537 -37.59 -0.18 -10.84
N LEU A 538 -38.80 0.21 -11.17
CA LEU A 538 -39.51 1.29 -10.49
C LEU A 538 -40.02 0.83 -9.12
N PHE A 539 -40.16 1.79 -8.20
CA PHE A 539 -40.82 1.58 -6.92
C PHE A 539 -42.33 1.52 -7.11
N ASN A 540 -42.97 0.51 -6.56
CA ASN A 540 -44.42 0.40 -6.48
C ASN A 540 -44.88 0.81 -5.08
N PRO A 541 -45.58 1.97 -4.94
CA PRO A 541 -46.03 2.47 -3.63
C PRO A 541 -47.07 1.56 -2.98
N GLN A 542 -47.86 0.83 -3.77
CA GLN A 542 -48.95 -0.03 -3.27
C GLN A 542 -48.40 -1.29 -2.60
N THR A 543 -47.42 -1.89 -3.18
CA THR A 543 -46.77 -3.10 -2.65
C THR A 543 -45.54 -2.80 -1.76
N ASN A 544 -45.11 -1.54 -1.69
CA ASN A 544 -43.89 -1.10 -1.07
C ASN A 544 -42.67 -1.92 -1.53
N ASN A 545 -42.62 -2.29 -2.81
CA ASN A 545 -41.61 -3.16 -3.41
C ASN A 545 -41.23 -2.68 -4.81
N ALA A 546 -40.20 -3.34 -5.39
CA ALA A 546 -39.82 -3.15 -6.78
C ALA A 546 -40.89 -3.76 -7.71
N ASP A 547 -41.31 -3.00 -8.73
CA ASP A 547 -42.19 -3.44 -9.79
C ASP A 547 -41.36 -4.05 -10.93
N LYS A 548 -41.41 -5.36 -11.08
CA LYS A 548 -40.62 -6.08 -12.09
C LYS A 548 -41.13 -5.92 -13.51
N ASP A 549 -42.39 -5.50 -13.66
CA ASP A 549 -42.99 -5.23 -14.97
C ASP A 549 -42.63 -3.85 -15.51
N ARG A 550 -42.21 -2.95 -14.60
CA ARG A 550 -41.75 -1.59 -14.90
C ARG A 550 -40.23 -1.53 -14.77
N ARG A 551 -39.56 -1.76 -15.88
CA ARG A 551 -38.09 -1.95 -15.86
C ARG A 551 -37.36 -1.18 -16.95
N PHE A 552 -36.12 -0.85 -16.64
CA PHE A 552 -35.14 -0.26 -17.54
C PHE A 552 -33.91 -1.16 -17.63
N LEU A 553 -33.60 -1.57 -18.84
CA LEU A 553 -32.47 -2.46 -19.12
C LEU A 553 -31.39 -1.66 -19.86
N ILE A 554 -30.12 -1.81 -19.43
CA ILE A 554 -28.98 -1.25 -20.11
C ILE A 554 -27.98 -2.39 -20.36
N THR A 555 -27.70 -2.68 -21.63
CA THR A 555 -26.65 -3.64 -21.99
C THR A 555 -25.55 -2.90 -22.74
N GLY A 556 -24.34 -3.00 -22.28
CA GLY A 556 -23.20 -2.28 -22.83
C GLY A 556 -22.01 -3.19 -23.16
N LEU A 557 -21.39 -2.94 -24.31
CA LEU A 557 -20.11 -3.50 -24.70
C LEU A 557 -19.14 -2.35 -24.98
N SER A 558 -17.92 -2.43 -24.44
CA SER A 558 -16.87 -1.45 -24.71
C SER A 558 -15.56 -2.16 -25.06
N VAL A 559 -14.84 -1.63 -26.02
CA VAL A 559 -13.52 -2.07 -26.43
C VAL A 559 -12.62 -0.85 -26.47
N GLY A 560 -11.51 -0.89 -25.75
CA GLY A 560 -10.61 0.23 -25.59
C GLY A 560 -9.15 -0.12 -25.74
N LEU A 561 -8.38 0.88 -26.15
CA LEU A 561 -6.92 0.86 -26.19
C LEU A 561 -6.39 2.04 -25.38
N ALA A 562 -5.35 1.81 -24.58
CA ALA A 562 -4.65 2.87 -23.87
C ALA A 562 -3.15 2.75 -24.08
N LYS A 563 -2.49 3.86 -24.37
CA LYS A 563 -1.05 3.93 -24.61
C LYS A 563 -0.41 5.03 -23.80
N ARG A 564 0.67 4.71 -23.08
CA ARG A 564 1.52 5.70 -22.44
C ARG A 564 2.30 6.44 -23.53
N LEU A 565 2.33 7.75 -23.44
CA LEU A 565 3.08 8.62 -24.35
C LEU A 565 4.48 8.85 -23.79
N ALA A 566 5.46 9.10 -24.65
CA ALA A 566 6.81 9.47 -24.25
C ALA A 566 6.98 11.00 -24.14
N GLU A 567 6.21 11.74 -24.93
CA GLU A 567 6.21 13.19 -24.99
C GLU A 567 4.83 13.75 -24.64
N PRO A 568 4.74 14.86 -23.91
CA PRO A 568 5.80 15.71 -23.35
C PRO A 568 6.50 15.11 -22.15
N ASP A 569 5.88 14.19 -21.44
CA ASP A 569 6.44 13.32 -20.40
C ASP A 569 5.69 11.98 -20.38
N ASP A 570 6.25 10.98 -19.74
CA ASP A 570 5.70 9.64 -19.73
C ASP A 570 4.67 9.37 -18.62
N TYR A 571 4.18 10.41 -17.98
CA TYR A 571 2.98 10.37 -17.13
C TYR A 571 1.70 10.50 -17.96
N PHE A 572 1.79 10.86 -19.25
CA PHE A 572 0.64 10.93 -20.14
C PHE A 572 0.21 9.57 -20.66
N VAL A 573 -1.10 9.34 -20.60
CA VAL A 573 -1.77 8.15 -21.16
C VAL A 573 -2.88 8.62 -22.09
N LEU A 574 -2.81 8.24 -23.35
CA LEU A 574 -3.89 8.41 -24.32
C LEU A 574 -4.73 7.13 -24.33
N SER A 575 -5.99 7.24 -24.01
CA SER A 575 -6.97 6.15 -24.11
C SER A 575 -8.03 6.44 -25.16
N GLN A 576 -8.44 5.40 -25.88
CA GLN A 576 -9.46 5.46 -26.90
C GLN A 576 -10.37 4.27 -26.76
N ALA A 577 -11.67 4.45 -26.81
CA ALA A 577 -12.64 3.37 -26.65
C ALA A 577 -13.80 3.53 -27.59
N LEU A 578 -14.27 2.42 -28.15
CA LEU A 578 -15.55 2.30 -28.84
C LEU A 578 -16.52 1.62 -27.87
N SER A 579 -17.68 2.20 -27.70
CA SER A 579 -18.72 1.68 -26.81
C SER A 579 -20.03 1.60 -27.53
N PHE A 580 -20.73 0.51 -27.32
CA PHE A 580 -22.12 0.32 -27.74
C PHE A 580 -22.97 0.05 -26.52
N GLN A 581 -24.05 0.82 -26.33
CA GLN A 581 -25.01 0.64 -25.25
C GLN A 581 -26.40 0.56 -25.84
N HIS A 582 -27.16 -0.45 -25.43
CA HIS A 582 -28.55 -0.62 -25.75
C HIS A 582 -29.40 -0.38 -24.50
N TYR A 583 -30.25 0.63 -24.56
CA TYR A 583 -31.22 0.99 -23.54
C TYR A 583 -32.57 0.45 -23.94
N ASN A 584 -33.27 -0.23 -23.05
CA ASN A 584 -34.60 -0.76 -23.30
C ASN A 584 -35.54 -0.43 -22.10
N LEU A 585 -36.58 0.30 -22.36
CA LEU A 585 -37.57 0.71 -21.38
C LEU A 585 -38.86 -0.11 -21.58
N LYS A 586 -39.40 -0.62 -20.48
CA LYS A 586 -40.72 -1.27 -20.46
C LYS A 586 -41.52 -0.70 -19.32
N ASN A 587 -42.62 0.02 -19.67
CA ASN A 587 -43.50 0.71 -18.73
C ASN A 587 -42.72 1.59 -17.71
N TYR A 588 -41.58 2.19 -18.14
CA TYR A 588 -40.63 2.84 -17.23
C TYR A 588 -40.67 4.36 -17.39
N ASN A 589 -41.65 5.01 -16.74
CA ASN A 589 -41.81 6.46 -16.76
C ASN A 589 -41.15 7.10 -15.54
N THR A 590 -40.14 7.90 -15.77
CA THR A 590 -39.36 8.59 -14.70
C THR A 590 -39.30 10.10 -14.81
N GLY A 591 -39.97 10.67 -15.84
CA GLY A 591 -39.85 12.09 -16.15
C GLY A 591 -38.56 12.47 -16.91
N LEU A 592 -37.56 11.61 -16.95
CA LEU A 592 -36.39 11.81 -17.78
C LEU A 592 -36.64 11.48 -19.25
N PHE A 593 -37.58 10.57 -19.49
CA PHE A 593 -37.98 10.14 -20.82
C PHE A 593 -39.43 10.48 -21.02
N THR A 594 -39.74 10.99 -22.16
CA THR A 594 -41.12 11.22 -22.55
C THR A 594 -41.83 9.95 -23.03
N PHE A 595 -40.99 8.89 -23.37
CA PHE A 595 -41.51 7.56 -23.70
C PHE A 595 -41.23 6.58 -22.56
N GLY A 596 -42.26 5.84 -22.11
CA GLY A 596 -42.11 4.81 -21.07
C GLY A 596 -41.83 3.42 -21.62
N ASP A 597 -42.12 3.19 -22.89
CA ASP A 597 -41.90 1.98 -23.66
C ASP A 597 -41.09 2.33 -24.90
N GLY A 598 -39.92 1.68 -25.09
CA GLY A 598 -39.08 1.94 -26.24
C GLY A 598 -37.64 1.57 -25.99
N PHE A 599 -36.77 2.00 -26.91
CA PHE A 599 -35.36 1.71 -26.84
C PHE A 599 -34.52 2.86 -27.39
N SER A 600 -33.23 2.91 -26.94
CA SER A 600 -32.22 3.81 -27.48
C SER A 600 -30.93 3.05 -27.69
N ASN A 601 -30.23 3.36 -28.76
CA ASN A 601 -28.89 2.81 -29.06
C ASN A 601 -27.87 3.94 -28.99
N ASN A 602 -26.80 3.69 -28.32
CA ASN A 602 -25.66 4.61 -28.19
C ASN A 602 -24.39 3.93 -28.69
N PHE A 603 -23.96 4.33 -29.88
CA PHE A 603 -22.64 3.98 -30.36
C PHE A 603 -21.76 5.21 -30.25
N SER A 604 -20.72 5.11 -29.41
CA SER A 604 -19.87 6.26 -29.11
C SER A 604 -18.39 5.92 -29.16
N TYR A 605 -17.62 6.89 -29.59
CA TYR A 605 -16.14 6.91 -29.49
C TYR A 605 -15.74 7.84 -28.36
N THR A 606 -14.89 7.34 -27.47
CA THR A 606 -14.34 8.14 -26.36
C THR A 606 -12.83 8.24 -26.53
N ALA A 607 -12.30 9.45 -26.58
CA ALA A 607 -10.86 9.72 -26.43
C ALA A 607 -10.61 10.43 -25.11
N ALA A 608 -9.60 10.00 -24.37
CA ALA A 608 -9.20 10.67 -23.14
C ALA A 608 -7.67 10.74 -23.03
N LEU A 609 -7.19 11.92 -22.67
CA LEU A 609 -5.80 12.17 -22.34
C LEU A 609 -5.69 12.41 -20.85
N THR A 610 -5.02 11.50 -20.17
CA THR A 610 -4.81 11.55 -18.70
C THR A 610 -3.33 11.75 -18.41
N ARG A 611 -3.02 12.63 -17.49
CA ARG A 611 -1.68 12.75 -16.89
C ARG A 611 -1.79 12.54 -15.40
N ASN A 612 -0.99 11.61 -14.85
CA ASN A 612 -0.97 11.37 -13.42
C ASN A 612 0.48 11.30 -12.90
N SER A 613 0.88 12.34 -12.16
CA SER A 613 2.15 12.42 -11.44
C SER A 613 1.97 12.48 -9.92
N SER A 614 0.82 12.07 -9.39
CA SER A 614 0.44 12.20 -7.98
C SER A 614 1.24 11.31 -7.01
N GLY A 615 2.17 10.51 -7.52
CA GLY A 615 3.08 9.68 -6.72
C GLY A 615 2.53 8.27 -6.42
N PRO A 616 3.26 7.47 -5.64
CA PRO A 616 2.99 6.04 -5.49
C PRO A 616 1.82 5.70 -4.55
N ASN A 617 1.35 6.67 -3.76
CA ASN A 617 0.23 6.43 -2.83
C ASN A 617 -1.07 7.04 -3.38
N PRO A 618 -1.94 6.25 -4.01
CA PRO A 618 -3.17 6.77 -4.61
C PRO A 618 -4.22 7.21 -3.56
N ILE A 619 -4.11 6.71 -2.32
CA ILE A 619 -5.08 7.02 -1.25
C ILE A 619 -4.79 8.38 -0.62
N TYR A 620 -3.52 8.71 -0.47
CA TYR A 620 -3.06 9.94 0.11
C TYR A 620 -1.89 10.52 -0.69
N PRO A 621 -2.13 11.06 -1.89
CA PRO A 621 -1.11 11.76 -2.65
C PRO A 621 -0.57 12.96 -1.88
N MET A 622 0.74 13.08 -1.78
CA MET A 622 1.38 14.17 -1.04
C MET A 622 1.80 15.32 -1.95
N GLN A 623 2.05 15.05 -3.21
CA GLN A 623 2.50 16.02 -4.22
C GLN A 623 2.13 15.55 -5.63
N GLY A 624 2.27 16.42 -6.61
CA GLY A 624 2.03 16.13 -8.02
C GLY A 624 0.64 16.52 -8.48
N SER A 625 0.28 16.10 -9.68
CA SER A 625 -1.00 16.46 -10.30
C SER A 625 -1.60 15.28 -11.05
N GLU A 626 -2.91 15.32 -11.15
CA GLU A 626 -3.70 14.41 -11.96
C GLU A 626 -4.71 15.22 -12.75
N PHE A 627 -4.73 15.08 -14.07
CA PHE A 627 -5.77 15.66 -14.88
C PHE A 627 -6.15 14.78 -16.05
N THR A 628 -7.40 14.87 -16.45
CA THR A 628 -7.97 14.14 -17.58
C THR A 628 -8.82 15.08 -18.42
N VAL A 629 -8.54 15.11 -19.70
CA VAL A 629 -9.43 15.69 -20.71
C VAL A 629 -10.04 14.54 -21.49
N SER A 630 -11.35 14.49 -21.60
CA SER A 630 -12.05 13.44 -22.35
C SER A 630 -13.10 14.00 -23.28
N ALA A 631 -13.22 13.42 -24.45
CA ALA A 631 -14.26 13.70 -25.42
C ALA A 631 -14.97 12.38 -25.75
N LYS A 632 -16.29 12.34 -25.53
CA LYS A 632 -17.17 11.24 -25.94
C LYS A 632 -18.07 11.73 -27.06
N LEU A 633 -17.98 11.10 -28.22
CA LEU A 633 -18.62 11.50 -29.45
C LEU A 633 -19.48 10.36 -29.96
N SER A 634 -20.75 10.58 -30.25
CA SER A 634 -21.59 9.65 -30.98
C SER A 634 -21.53 9.93 -32.49
N LEU A 635 -22.04 9.03 -33.29
CA LEU A 635 -22.15 9.28 -34.73
C LEU A 635 -23.25 10.33 -34.99
N PRO A 636 -23.04 11.27 -35.93
CA PRO A 636 -24.06 12.27 -36.31
C PRO A 636 -25.09 11.63 -37.28
N TYR A 637 -25.98 10.79 -36.77
CA TYR A 637 -26.96 10.03 -37.55
C TYR A 637 -27.89 10.94 -38.38
N SER A 638 -28.22 12.13 -37.84
CA SER A 638 -29.07 13.10 -38.52
C SER A 638 -28.52 13.58 -39.88
N LEU A 639 -27.24 13.46 -40.12
CA LEU A 639 -26.60 13.81 -41.39
C LEU A 639 -26.79 12.75 -42.47
N PHE A 640 -27.24 11.53 -42.11
CA PHE A 640 -27.24 10.37 -43.03
C PHE A 640 -28.63 9.75 -43.19
N ASN A 641 -29.63 10.01 -42.30
CA ASN A 641 -30.87 9.30 -42.26
C ASN A 641 -32.03 10.01 -42.96
N ASN A 642 -31.84 11.23 -43.47
CA ASN A 642 -32.83 12.06 -44.19
C ASN A 642 -34.16 12.28 -43.43
N VAL A 643 -34.10 12.25 -42.08
CA VAL A 643 -35.24 12.56 -41.23
C VAL A 643 -35.29 14.05 -40.91
N ASP A 644 -36.37 14.71 -41.19
CA ASP A 644 -36.63 16.10 -40.79
C ASP A 644 -37.14 16.13 -39.35
N TYR A 645 -36.21 16.19 -38.38
CA TYR A 645 -36.54 16.20 -36.95
C TYR A 645 -37.33 17.42 -36.48
N GLY A 646 -37.23 18.55 -37.19
CA GLY A 646 -37.99 19.76 -36.93
C GLY A 646 -39.46 19.64 -37.30
N ASN A 647 -39.78 18.72 -38.19
CA ASN A 647 -41.17 18.56 -38.70
C ASN A 647 -41.89 17.33 -38.19
N LEU A 648 -41.25 16.49 -37.34
CA LEU A 648 -41.87 15.25 -36.82
C LEU A 648 -43.23 15.50 -36.17
N GLU A 649 -43.34 16.57 -35.38
CA GLU A 649 -44.56 16.92 -34.66
C GLU A 649 -45.74 17.24 -35.58
N ASN A 650 -45.50 17.49 -36.84
CA ASN A 650 -46.53 17.81 -37.83
C ASN A 650 -46.97 16.58 -38.67
N LEU A 651 -46.34 15.46 -38.50
CA LEU A 651 -46.66 14.25 -39.25
C LEU A 651 -47.73 13.43 -38.55
N ASP A 652 -48.68 12.91 -39.32
CA ASP A 652 -49.83 12.13 -38.84
C ASP A 652 -49.48 10.91 -38.00
N GLU A 653 -48.32 10.31 -38.22
CA GLU A 653 -47.86 9.13 -37.50
C GLU A 653 -47.42 9.44 -36.07
N TYR A 654 -47.11 10.70 -35.79
CA TYR A 654 -46.70 11.18 -34.45
C TYR A 654 -47.84 11.94 -33.72
N GLN A 655 -49.06 11.84 -34.20
CA GLN A 655 -50.21 12.38 -33.52
C GLN A 655 -50.93 11.30 -32.68
N LEU A 656 -51.46 11.70 -31.54
CA LEU A 656 -52.27 10.82 -30.71
C LEU A 656 -53.57 10.45 -31.44
N LYS A 657 -53.88 9.14 -31.44
CA LYS A 657 -55.09 8.58 -32.05
C LYS A 657 -55.86 7.71 -31.05
N ASP A 658 -57.12 7.67 -31.16
CA ASP A 658 -57.99 6.75 -30.41
C ASP A 658 -57.86 5.30 -30.91
N ALA A 659 -58.57 4.35 -30.27
CA ALA A 659 -58.59 2.96 -30.69
C ALA A 659 -59.18 2.71 -32.12
N ASN A 660 -59.85 3.68 -32.67
CA ASN A 660 -60.45 3.65 -33.99
C ASN A 660 -59.60 4.34 -35.07
N GLY A 661 -58.44 4.92 -34.64
CA GLY A 661 -57.55 5.63 -35.54
C GLY A 661 -57.84 7.10 -35.76
N ASN A 662 -58.80 7.70 -35.03
CA ASN A 662 -59.19 9.11 -35.13
C ASN A 662 -58.17 9.96 -34.30
N PHE A 663 -57.83 11.17 -34.77
CA PHE A 663 -56.94 12.09 -34.05
C PHE A 663 -57.63 12.64 -32.80
N LEU A 664 -56.95 12.74 -31.73
CA LEU A 664 -57.37 13.39 -30.49
C LEU A 664 -57.10 14.90 -30.59
N ASN A 665 -58.07 15.71 -30.13
CA ASN A 665 -57.96 17.17 -30.12
C ASN A 665 -57.22 17.67 -28.85
N ALA A 666 -56.80 18.95 -28.88
CA ALA A 666 -56.01 19.53 -27.76
C ALA A 666 -56.79 19.63 -26.42
N ASN A 667 -58.16 19.55 -26.47
CA ASN A 667 -58.99 19.60 -25.27
C ASN A 667 -59.18 18.24 -24.59
N ALA A 668 -58.74 17.16 -25.21
CA ALA A 668 -58.79 15.79 -24.64
C ALA A 668 -57.79 15.49 -23.51
N ASN A 669 -56.86 16.41 -23.21
CA ASN A 669 -55.76 16.21 -22.25
C ASN A 669 -55.71 17.31 -21.18
N LEU A 670 -56.75 17.41 -20.36
CA LEU A 670 -56.63 18.14 -19.10
C LEU A 670 -55.91 17.23 -18.08
N PRO A 671 -54.85 17.71 -17.43
CA PRO A 671 -54.15 16.90 -16.42
C PRO A 671 -55.10 16.53 -15.27
N GLY A 672 -55.29 15.21 -15.05
CA GLY A 672 -56.09 14.68 -13.94
C GLY A 672 -57.48 14.18 -14.28
N GLU A 673 -57.97 14.39 -15.50
CA GLU A 673 -59.17 13.73 -15.97
C GLU A 673 -58.82 12.45 -16.75
N PRO A 674 -59.64 11.38 -16.63
CA PRO A 674 -59.54 10.25 -17.54
C PRO A 674 -59.72 10.77 -18.95
N ALA A 675 -58.84 10.36 -19.86
CA ALA A 675 -58.88 10.76 -21.25
C ALA A 675 -60.29 10.68 -21.77
N ASN A 676 -61.03 11.80 -21.76
CA ASN A 676 -62.26 11.92 -22.46
C ASN A 676 -61.83 11.92 -23.92
N LEU A 677 -62.04 10.77 -24.53
CA LEU A 677 -61.94 10.61 -25.97
C LEU A 677 -62.88 11.55 -26.62
N GLY A 678 -62.46 12.80 -26.84
CA GLY A 678 -63.32 13.79 -27.54
C GLY A 678 -63.58 13.35 -28.94
N PRO A 679 -64.60 13.87 -29.51
CA PRO A 679 -64.98 13.58 -30.89
C PRO A 679 -63.86 13.97 -31.86
N THR A 680 -63.85 13.36 -33.02
CA THR A 680 -63.04 13.70 -34.18
C THR A 680 -62.83 15.19 -34.34
N LEU A 681 -61.54 15.57 -34.68
CA LEU A 681 -61.20 16.97 -34.94
C LEU A 681 -62.29 17.68 -35.80
N GLU A 682 -62.84 18.77 -35.25
CA GLU A 682 -63.59 19.72 -36.02
C GLU A 682 -62.67 20.58 -36.87
N PRO A 683 -63.11 21.11 -38.02
CA PRO A 683 -62.32 21.98 -38.86
C PRO A 683 -61.76 23.18 -38.07
N GLY A 684 -60.44 23.24 -37.88
CA GLY A 684 -59.70 24.28 -37.13
C GLY A 684 -59.16 23.87 -35.75
N GLU A 685 -59.43 22.66 -35.26
CA GLU A 685 -58.82 22.08 -34.08
C GLU A 685 -57.47 21.50 -34.37
N VAL A 686 -56.55 21.63 -33.44
CA VAL A 686 -55.14 21.13 -33.54
C VAL A 686 -55.08 19.76 -32.89
N SER A 687 -54.58 18.75 -33.61
CA SER A 687 -54.26 17.42 -33.07
C SER A 687 -53.19 17.47 -31.97
N VAL A 688 -53.26 16.51 -31.06
CA VAL A 688 -52.30 16.39 -29.96
C VAL A 688 -51.12 15.52 -30.37
N VAL A 689 -49.92 16.06 -30.25
CA VAL A 689 -48.67 15.35 -30.59
C VAL A 689 -48.40 14.22 -29.58
N ASP A 690 -48.14 13.02 -30.09
CA ASP A 690 -47.58 11.91 -29.30
C ASP A 690 -46.06 12.13 -29.05
N ARG A 691 -45.80 12.91 -28.01
CA ARG A 691 -44.41 13.23 -27.64
C ARG A 691 -43.58 11.98 -27.38
N GLY A 692 -44.19 10.91 -26.90
CA GLY A 692 -43.49 9.63 -26.68
C GLY A 692 -42.96 9.04 -27.99
N LYS A 693 -43.78 9.04 -29.05
CA LYS A 693 -43.30 8.59 -30.37
C LYS A 693 -42.31 9.53 -31.02
N VAL A 694 -42.51 10.83 -30.91
CA VAL A 694 -41.56 11.83 -31.41
C VAL A 694 -40.20 11.65 -30.79
N ASP A 695 -40.12 11.55 -29.46
CA ASP A 695 -38.86 11.40 -28.74
C ASP A 695 -38.25 10.02 -28.92
N GLN A 696 -39.10 8.96 -29.10
CA GLN A 696 -38.58 7.65 -29.46
C GLN A 696 -37.87 7.69 -30.83
N GLU A 697 -38.39 8.43 -31.82
CA GLU A 697 -37.71 8.60 -33.10
C GLU A 697 -36.49 9.49 -32.97
N LYS A 698 -36.54 10.61 -32.22
CA LYS A 698 -35.42 11.50 -31.98
C LYS A 698 -34.26 10.77 -31.27
N PHE A 699 -34.55 9.86 -30.33
CA PHE A 699 -33.53 9.25 -29.46
C PHE A 699 -33.34 7.75 -29.72
N LYS A 700 -33.91 7.19 -30.76
CA LYS A 700 -33.66 5.79 -31.20
C LYS A 700 -32.18 5.46 -31.40
N TRP A 701 -31.42 6.38 -31.96
CA TRP A 701 -29.99 6.43 -32.01
C TRP A 701 -29.52 7.71 -31.38
N LEU A 702 -28.75 7.62 -30.27
CA LEU A 702 -28.30 8.80 -29.55
C LEU A 702 -27.23 9.54 -30.34
N GLU A 703 -27.37 10.86 -30.41
CA GLU A 703 -26.50 11.76 -31.16
C GLU A 703 -26.10 12.93 -30.24
N PHE A 704 -24.81 12.96 -29.87
CA PHE A 704 -24.29 13.96 -28.93
C PHE A 704 -22.77 14.05 -28.95
N TYR A 705 -22.29 15.13 -28.41
CA TYR A 705 -20.90 15.24 -27.98
C TYR A 705 -20.84 15.60 -26.49
N LYS A 706 -19.86 15.04 -25.77
CA LYS A 706 -19.65 15.29 -24.35
C LYS A 706 -18.16 15.50 -24.10
N ILE A 707 -17.80 16.68 -23.59
CA ILE A 707 -16.41 17.04 -23.29
C ILE A 707 -16.30 17.25 -21.79
N LYS A 708 -15.31 16.62 -21.16
CA LYS A 708 -15.06 16.78 -19.73
C LYS A 708 -13.59 17.09 -19.46
N PHE A 709 -13.37 17.96 -18.50
CA PHE A 709 -12.06 18.21 -17.89
C PHE A 709 -12.17 17.89 -16.39
N LYS A 710 -11.25 17.09 -15.88
CA LYS A 710 -11.05 16.85 -14.45
C LYS A 710 -9.60 17.10 -14.12
N GLY A 711 -9.32 17.94 -13.13
CA GLY A 711 -7.97 18.22 -12.70
C GLY A 711 -7.86 18.29 -11.19
N ALA A 712 -6.82 17.67 -10.64
CA ALA A 712 -6.47 17.74 -9.24
C ALA A 712 -4.98 18.02 -9.09
N TRP A 713 -4.63 18.87 -8.15
CA TRP A 713 -3.26 19.21 -7.80
C TRP A 713 -3.05 19.01 -6.31
N TYR A 714 -1.96 18.35 -5.96
CA TYR A 714 -1.58 18.04 -4.58
C TYR A 714 -0.28 18.77 -4.24
N GLN A 715 -0.30 19.51 -3.15
CA GLN A 715 0.86 20.24 -2.66
C GLN A 715 1.07 19.97 -1.17
N ASN A 716 2.24 19.49 -0.84
CA ASN A 716 2.66 19.37 0.56
C ASN A 716 2.98 20.78 1.11
N ILE A 717 2.27 21.19 2.14
CA ILE A 717 2.44 22.52 2.77
C ILE A 717 3.51 22.45 3.87
N VAL A 718 3.36 21.53 4.80
CA VAL A 718 4.30 21.31 5.90
C VAL A 718 4.11 19.91 6.48
N ASP A 719 5.20 19.18 6.66
CA ASP A 719 5.23 17.79 7.16
C ASP A 719 4.33 16.88 6.30
N LYS A 720 3.19 16.44 6.82
CA LYS A 720 2.20 15.60 6.11
C LYS A 720 0.89 16.32 5.78
N LEU A 721 0.87 17.64 5.96
CA LEU A 721 -0.29 18.46 5.62
C LEU A 721 -0.30 18.73 4.12
N VAL A 722 -1.36 18.28 3.43
CA VAL A 722 -1.49 18.39 1.98
C VAL A 722 -2.67 19.29 1.62
N LEU A 723 -2.45 20.23 0.71
CA LEU A 723 -3.50 20.96 0.03
C LEU A 723 -3.80 20.25 -1.28
N LYS A 724 -5.07 19.84 -1.48
CA LYS A 724 -5.61 19.40 -2.76
C LYS A 724 -6.44 20.51 -3.36
N THR A 725 -6.14 20.91 -4.58
CA THR A 725 -6.98 21.79 -5.39
C THR A 725 -7.57 20.98 -6.52
N GLU A 726 -8.87 21.13 -6.81
CA GLU A 726 -9.56 20.41 -7.86
C GLU A 726 -10.44 21.34 -8.69
N ALA A 727 -10.46 21.14 -10.01
CA ALA A 727 -11.34 21.81 -10.94
C ALA A 727 -11.90 20.81 -11.95
N ASN A 728 -13.22 20.78 -12.07
CA ASN A 728 -13.94 19.86 -12.97
C ASN A 728 -14.91 20.67 -13.82
N PHE A 729 -14.99 20.33 -15.11
CA PHE A 729 -15.89 20.92 -16.08
C PHE A 729 -16.50 19.82 -16.94
N GLY A 730 -17.74 19.99 -17.35
CA GLY A 730 -18.39 19.10 -18.30
C GLY A 730 -19.36 19.88 -19.19
N PHE A 731 -19.34 19.50 -20.45
CA PHE A 731 -20.18 20.07 -21.51
C PHE A 731 -20.82 18.95 -22.30
N LEU A 732 -22.13 18.97 -22.45
CA LEU A 732 -22.93 18.05 -23.24
C LEU A 732 -23.70 18.85 -24.29
N GLY A 733 -23.61 18.45 -25.55
CA GLY A 733 -24.33 19.12 -26.64
C GLY A 733 -24.85 18.14 -27.69
N ALA A 734 -25.70 18.61 -28.53
CA ALA A 734 -26.23 17.91 -29.70
C ALA A 734 -25.62 18.49 -30.98
N TYR A 735 -25.43 17.64 -32.01
CA TYR A 735 -24.98 18.11 -33.33
C TYR A 735 -26.16 18.75 -34.09
N ASN A 736 -27.36 18.24 -33.87
CA ASN A 736 -28.59 18.74 -34.49
C ASN A 736 -29.53 19.29 -33.42
N ASN A 737 -29.87 20.58 -33.51
CA ASN A 737 -30.69 21.26 -32.54
C ASN A 737 -32.18 20.80 -32.58
N ASP A 738 -32.69 20.37 -33.73
CA ASP A 738 -34.06 19.91 -33.87
C ASP A 738 -34.31 18.56 -33.20
N ARG A 739 -33.30 17.76 -33.02
CA ARG A 739 -33.29 16.55 -32.18
C ARG A 739 -33.30 16.87 -30.70
N GLY A 740 -32.70 18.00 -30.34
CA GLY A 740 -32.50 18.38 -28.95
C GLY A 740 -31.38 17.59 -28.26
N ILE A 741 -31.18 17.92 -26.98
CA ILE A 741 -30.16 17.27 -26.15
C ILE A 741 -30.74 15.99 -25.58
N ILE A 742 -29.94 14.90 -25.67
CA ILE A 742 -30.32 13.58 -25.21
C ILE A 742 -30.72 13.58 -23.73
N PRO A 743 -31.67 12.73 -23.29
CA PRO A 743 -32.08 12.60 -21.89
C PRO A 743 -31.03 11.88 -21.03
N PHE A 744 -30.18 11.09 -21.65
CA PHE A 744 -29.07 10.40 -20.99
C PHE A 744 -27.84 11.29 -20.86
N GLU A 745 -26.87 10.88 -20.07
CA GLU A 745 -25.55 11.52 -19.98
C GLU A 745 -25.57 12.95 -19.38
N ARG A 746 -26.71 13.48 -18.95
CA ARG A 746 -26.83 14.80 -18.34
C ARG A 746 -26.21 14.83 -16.95
N PHE A 747 -25.78 16.02 -16.52
CA PHE A 747 -25.11 16.23 -15.25
C PHE A 747 -26.12 16.61 -14.16
N PHE A 748 -25.99 15.94 -13.01
CA PHE A 748 -26.80 16.20 -11.83
C PHE A 748 -25.90 16.58 -10.68
N VAL A 749 -25.89 17.87 -10.30
CA VAL A 749 -24.97 18.43 -9.30
C VAL A 749 -25.61 18.43 -7.91
N GLY A 750 -24.82 18.12 -6.88
CA GLY A 750 -25.23 18.14 -5.49
C GLY A 750 -24.99 16.81 -4.76
N GLY A 751 -24.79 16.89 -3.46
CA GLY A 751 -24.70 15.75 -2.56
C GLY A 751 -23.34 15.04 -2.54
N ASP A 752 -23.36 13.77 -2.20
CA ASP A 752 -22.21 12.88 -2.11
C ASP A 752 -21.97 12.04 -3.37
N GLY A 753 -22.85 12.13 -4.34
CA GLY A 753 -22.82 11.29 -5.54
C GLY A 753 -23.38 9.88 -5.34
N LEU A 754 -23.81 9.53 -4.12
CA LEU A 754 -24.38 8.22 -3.79
C LEU A 754 -25.92 8.22 -3.81
N GLY A 755 -26.53 9.40 -3.82
CA GLY A 755 -27.96 9.56 -3.73
C GLY A 755 -28.70 9.08 -4.95
N ASN A 756 -29.82 8.42 -4.70
CA ASN A 756 -30.73 7.85 -5.70
C ASN A 756 -29.97 7.04 -6.75
N PHE A 757 -29.77 5.78 -6.48
CA PHE A 757 -29.16 4.80 -7.40
C PHE A 757 -29.98 4.63 -8.69
N SER A 758 -30.16 5.75 -9.38
CA SER A 758 -30.77 5.74 -10.72
C SER A 758 -29.64 5.45 -11.71
N LEU A 759 -29.58 4.22 -12.18
CA LEU A 759 -28.64 3.77 -13.21
C LEU A 759 -29.20 4.07 -14.63
N ASP A 760 -29.85 5.18 -14.78
CA ASP A 760 -30.53 5.60 -16.00
C ASP A 760 -29.67 6.41 -16.96
N GLY A 761 -28.37 6.38 -16.78
CA GLY A 761 -27.41 7.08 -17.61
C GLY A 761 -27.11 8.52 -17.18
N ARG A 762 -27.70 9.01 -16.07
CA ARG A 762 -27.35 10.30 -15.50
C ARG A 762 -25.95 10.29 -14.90
N GLU A 763 -25.27 11.41 -14.95
CA GLU A 763 -23.94 11.58 -14.31
C GLU A 763 -24.08 12.44 -13.05
N ALA A 764 -23.93 11.83 -11.86
CA ALA A 764 -24.00 12.54 -10.60
C ALA A 764 -22.65 13.23 -10.30
N ILE A 765 -22.69 14.53 -10.06
CA ILE A 765 -21.53 15.36 -9.69
C ILE A 765 -21.66 15.75 -8.23
N ALA A 766 -20.81 15.18 -7.39
CA ALA A 766 -20.84 15.46 -5.96
C ALA A 766 -20.49 16.93 -5.67
N LEU A 767 -21.31 17.61 -4.88
CA LEU A 767 -21.05 18.90 -4.27
C LEU A 767 -21.55 18.87 -2.83
N ARG A 768 -20.63 18.74 -1.90
CA ARG A 768 -20.94 18.53 -0.47
C ARG A 768 -21.59 19.78 0.14
N GLY A 769 -22.44 19.61 1.13
CA GLY A 769 -23.21 20.71 1.74
C GLY A 769 -24.55 20.98 1.05
N TYR A 770 -24.92 20.16 0.06
CA TYR A 770 -26.22 20.20 -0.62
C TYR A 770 -26.80 18.80 -0.72
N PRO A 771 -28.14 18.64 -0.75
CA PRO A 771 -28.77 17.34 -1.01
C PRO A 771 -28.39 16.81 -2.38
N ASN A 772 -28.51 15.50 -2.56
CA ASN A 772 -28.19 14.86 -3.82
C ASN A 772 -29.01 15.43 -4.98
N GLN A 773 -28.31 15.80 -6.07
CA GLN A 773 -28.90 16.30 -7.32
C GLN A 773 -29.67 17.61 -7.21
N SER A 774 -29.66 18.26 -6.04
CA SER A 774 -30.51 19.43 -5.73
C SER A 774 -30.13 20.73 -6.45
N LEU A 775 -28.97 20.78 -7.05
CA LEU A 775 -28.48 21.98 -7.77
C LEU A 775 -28.66 21.88 -9.27
N SER A 776 -29.39 20.91 -9.75
CA SER A 776 -29.78 20.74 -11.16
C SER A 776 -31.26 20.68 -11.30
N ASP A 777 -31.77 21.10 -12.48
CA ASP A 777 -33.18 20.91 -12.83
C ASP A 777 -33.55 19.42 -12.88
N ILE A 778 -34.82 19.12 -12.94
CA ILE A 778 -35.33 17.75 -12.95
C ILE A 778 -34.79 16.92 -14.11
N ASP A 779 -34.48 17.56 -15.24
CA ASP A 779 -33.91 16.94 -16.44
C ASP A 779 -32.40 16.87 -16.42
N GLY A 780 -31.74 17.44 -15.41
CA GLY A 780 -30.29 17.58 -15.32
C GLY A 780 -29.69 18.66 -16.21
N GLY A 781 -28.53 19.15 -15.89
CA GLY A 781 -27.83 20.17 -16.66
C GLY A 781 -27.03 19.58 -17.83
N THR A 782 -26.75 20.42 -18.80
CA THR A 782 -25.86 20.10 -19.93
C THR A 782 -24.45 20.62 -19.75
N ILE A 783 -24.27 21.55 -18.81
CA ILE A 783 -22.99 22.14 -18.44
C ILE A 783 -22.87 22.12 -16.93
N TYR A 784 -21.69 21.76 -16.43
CA TYR A 784 -21.35 21.96 -15.03
C TYR A 784 -19.93 22.45 -14.86
N ASN A 785 -19.68 23.14 -13.78
CA ASN A 785 -18.37 23.39 -13.24
C ASN A 785 -18.35 23.15 -11.74
N LYS A 786 -17.19 22.68 -11.25
CA LYS A 786 -16.93 22.45 -9.83
C LYS A 786 -15.49 22.76 -9.50
N PHE A 787 -15.31 23.48 -8.40
CA PHE A 787 -14.02 23.75 -7.80
C PHE A 787 -14.00 23.21 -6.36
N SER A 788 -12.88 22.66 -5.93
CA SER A 788 -12.71 22.16 -4.57
C SER A 788 -11.30 22.47 -4.05
N LEU A 789 -11.23 22.93 -2.80
CA LEU A 789 -10.00 23.05 -2.03
C LEU A 789 -10.14 22.15 -0.82
N GLU A 790 -9.21 21.21 -0.62
CA GLU A 790 -9.20 20.34 0.55
C GLU A 790 -7.85 20.43 1.25
N LEU A 791 -7.89 20.73 2.54
CA LEU A 791 -6.73 20.63 3.41
C LEU A 791 -6.79 19.29 4.15
N ARG A 792 -5.85 18.39 3.85
CA ARG A 792 -5.81 17.01 4.32
C ARG A 792 -4.71 16.79 5.34
N TYR A 793 -5.01 16.07 6.43
CA TYR A 793 -4.03 15.70 7.45
C TYR A 793 -4.18 14.22 7.85
N PRO A 794 -3.12 13.41 7.74
CA PRO A 794 -3.21 11.99 8.02
C PRO A 794 -3.08 11.72 9.53
N ILE A 795 -3.95 10.86 10.03
CA ILE A 795 -3.87 10.29 11.37
C ILE A 795 -2.95 9.06 11.34
N THR A 796 -3.10 8.22 10.33
CA THR A 796 -2.25 7.06 10.05
C THR A 796 -2.26 6.73 8.56
N LEU A 797 -1.12 6.34 8.01
CA LEU A 797 -0.96 5.91 6.61
C LEU A 797 -0.32 4.52 6.56
N LYS A 798 -0.82 3.58 7.34
CA LYS A 798 -0.33 2.19 7.31
C LYS A 798 -1.02 1.41 6.21
N GLN A 799 -0.35 0.41 5.65
CA GLN A 799 -0.93 -0.50 4.66
C GLN A 799 -2.22 -1.17 5.13
N THR A 800 -2.33 -1.51 6.41
CA THR A 800 -3.52 -2.15 6.99
C THR A 800 -4.70 -1.20 7.13
N ALA A 801 -4.45 0.10 7.28
CA ALA A 801 -5.47 1.14 7.32
C ALA A 801 -4.84 2.53 7.13
N SER A 802 -5.37 3.32 6.21
CA SER A 802 -5.04 4.74 6.06
C SER A 802 -6.22 5.57 6.56
N ILE A 803 -5.97 6.44 7.54
CA ILE A 803 -6.99 7.29 8.13
C ILE A 803 -6.50 8.74 8.06
N TYR A 804 -7.32 9.63 7.49
CA TYR A 804 -7.02 11.05 7.44
C TYR A 804 -8.28 11.91 7.62
N THR A 805 -8.09 13.09 8.13
CA THR A 805 -9.11 14.14 8.23
C THR A 805 -8.90 15.15 7.12
N LEU A 806 -9.96 15.82 6.75
CA LEU A 806 -9.92 16.92 5.79
C LEU A 806 -10.85 18.06 6.19
N ALA A 807 -10.50 19.26 5.79
CA ALA A 807 -11.39 20.42 5.72
C ALA A 807 -11.50 20.81 4.25
N PHE A 808 -12.70 21.21 3.80
CA PHE A 808 -12.94 21.53 2.42
C PHE A 808 -13.72 22.83 2.21
N LEU A 809 -13.47 23.44 1.06
CA LEU A 809 -14.28 24.49 0.45
C LEU A 809 -14.64 24.00 -0.94
N GLU A 810 -15.92 24.02 -1.29
CA GLU A 810 -16.40 23.65 -2.62
C GLU A 810 -17.29 24.75 -3.21
N ALA A 811 -17.26 24.85 -4.52
CA ALA A 811 -18.11 25.72 -5.27
C ALA A 811 -18.43 25.07 -6.61
N GLY A 812 -19.69 25.12 -7.06
CA GLY A 812 -20.09 24.53 -8.33
C GLY A 812 -21.49 24.94 -8.77
N GLY A 813 -21.80 24.69 -10.02
CA GLY A 813 -23.08 24.99 -10.61
C GLY A 813 -23.45 24.05 -11.74
N SER A 814 -24.75 23.99 -12.05
CA SER A 814 -25.33 23.24 -13.15
C SER A 814 -26.10 24.22 -14.04
N PHE A 815 -25.95 24.09 -15.36
CA PHE A 815 -26.53 25.02 -16.33
C PHE A 815 -27.16 24.23 -17.51
N ASN A 816 -28.25 24.76 -18.08
CA ASN A 816 -28.94 24.07 -19.15
C ASN A 816 -28.47 24.45 -20.55
N SER A 817 -27.83 25.60 -20.71
CA SER A 817 -27.33 26.06 -22.00
C SER A 817 -26.10 26.94 -21.89
N PHE A 818 -25.34 27.09 -22.98
CA PHE A 818 -24.24 28.03 -23.05
C PHE A 818 -24.62 29.50 -22.86
N LYS A 819 -25.90 29.85 -23.13
CA LYS A 819 -26.39 31.21 -22.91
C LYS A 819 -26.56 31.53 -21.44
N GLU A 820 -26.90 30.51 -20.64
CA GLU A 820 -27.07 30.60 -19.18
C GLU A 820 -25.77 30.36 -18.43
N TYR A 821 -24.75 29.85 -19.09
CA TYR A 821 -23.52 29.47 -18.42
C TYR A 821 -22.76 30.66 -17.87
N SER A 822 -22.65 30.73 -16.56
CA SER A 822 -21.84 31.69 -15.82
C SER A 822 -20.83 30.94 -14.93
N PRO A 823 -19.54 30.94 -15.26
CA PRO A 823 -18.54 30.16 -14.52
C PRO A 823 -18.30 30.63 -13.09
N PHE A 824 -18.82 31.81 -12.72
CA PHE A 824 -18.67 32.42 -11.39
C PHE A 824 -19.95 32.45 -10.56
N GLU A 825 -21.06 32.09 -11.14
CA GLU A 825 -22.34 31.92 -10.42
C GLU A 825 -22.40 30.51 -9.84
N LEU A 826 -21.91 30.38 -8.61
CA LEU A 826 -21.60 29.09 -7.99
C LEU A 826 -22.29 28.95 -6.65
N ASN A 827 -22.83 27.77 -6.41
CA ASN A 827 -23.28 27.34 -5.08
C ASN A 827 -22.08 26.91 -4.25
N ARG A 828 -21.87 27.59 -3.11
CA ARG A 828 -20.67 27.45 -2.28
C ARG A 828 -20.95 26.66 -1.02
N SER A 829 -19.98 25.88 -0.59
CA SER A 829 -20.03 25.12 0.67
C SER A 829 -18.68 25.03 1.34
N ALA A 830 -18.70 24.76 2.64
CA ALA A 830 -17.53 24.46 3.44
C ALA A 830 -17.84 23.34 4.42
N GLY A 831 -16.81 22.60 4.82
CA GLY A 831 -17.03 21.52 5.77
C GLY A 831 -15.76 20.80 6.19
N ALA A 832 -15.98 19.71 6.92
CA ALA A 832 -14.91 18.83 7.37
C ALA A 832 -15.31 17.38 7.23
N GLY A 833 -14.32 16.51 7.09
CA GLY A 833 -14.59 15.09 6.91
C GLY A 833 -13.50 14.18 7.45
N LEU A 834 -13.85 12.91 7.52
CA LEU A 834 -12.97 11.81 7.89
C LEU A 834 -12.96 10.78 6.77
N ARG A 835 -11.79 10.27 6.46
CA ARG A 835 -11.59 9.17 5.50
C ARG A 835 -10.89 8.01 6.19
N ILE A 836 -11.38 6.81 5.97
CA ILE A 836 -10.82 5.56 6.46
C ILE A 836 -10.73 4.60 5.28
N PHE A 837 -9.52 4.30 4.88
CA PHE A 837 -9.25 3.27 3.87
C PHE A 837 -8.79 2.00 4.55
N MET A 838 -9.41 0.90 4.21
CA MET A 838 -9.01 -0.46 4.60
C MET A 838 -9.00 -1.35 3.35
N PRO A 839 -7.93 -2.11 3.08
CA PRO A 839 -7.82 -2.94 1.86
C PRO A 839 -9.00 -3.89 1.64
N ALA A 840 -9.61 -4.40 2.72
CA ALA A 840 -10.75 -5.32 2.64
C ALA A 840 -12.11 -4.63 2.40
N PHE A 841 -12.25 -3.32 2.71
CA PHE A 841 -13.52 -2.60 2.68
C PHE A 841 -13.51 -1.37 1.75
N GLY A 842 -12.35 -1.04 1.17
CA GLY A 842 -12.20 0.17 0.38
C GLY A 842 -12.16 1.46 1.20
N LEU A 843 -12.52 2.58 0.57
CA LEU A 843 -12.58 3.89 1.21
C LEU A 843 -13.97 4.11 1.83
N LEU A 844 -13.98 4.40 3.12
CA LEU A 844 -15.16 4.87 3.85
C LEU A 844 -14.95 6.32 4.26
N GLY A 845 -15.97 7.13 4.16
CA GLY A 845 -15.91 8.54 4.55
C GLY A 845 -17.22 9.05 5.12
N ILE A 846 -17.07 10.08 5.95
CA ILE A 846 -18.17 10.88 6.44
C ILE A 846 -17.75 12.34 6.35
N ASP A 847 -18.61 13.16 5.75
CA ASP A 847 -18.44 14.61 5.62
C ASP A 847 -19.61 15.35 6.24
N PHE A 848 -19.30 16.46 6.91
CA PHE A 848 -20.25 17.43 7.38
C PHE A 848 -20.02 18.70 6.58
N GLY A 849 -20.96 19.05 5.72
CA GLY A 849 -20.90 20.21 4.84
C GLY A 849 -21.98 21.22 5.16
N TYR A 850 -21.67 22.48 5.02
CA TYR A 850 -22.61 23.59 5.15
C TYR A 850 -22.73 24.31 3.81
N GLY A 851 -23.93 24.31 3.23
CA GLY A 851 -24.26 25.04 2.01
C GLY A 851 -24.61 26.51 2.32
N PHE A 852 -23.89 27.43 1.71
CA PHE A 852 -24.06 28.87 1.95
C PHE A 852 -25.17 29.49 1.09
N ASP A 853 -25.45 28.89 -0.03
CA ASP A 853 -26.38 29.41 -1.03
C ASP A 853 -27.70 28.59 -1.05
N PRO A 854 -28.81 29.17 -1.50
CA PRO A 854 -30.07 28.46 -1.59
C PRO A 854 -30.06 27.41 -2.73
N ILE A 855 -30.87 26.39 -2.58
CA ILE A 855 -31.15 25.42 -3.65
C ILE A 855 -32.06 26.08 -4.67
N PRO A 856 -31.96 25.79 -5.99
CA PRO A 856 -32.89 26.29 -7.00
C PRO A 856 -34.36 26.13 -6.58
N GLY A 857 -35.16 27.20 -6.74
CA GLY A 857 -36.53 27.24 -6.30
C GLY A 857 -36.77 27.54 -4.81
N THR A 858 -35.70 27.73 -4.03
CA THR A 858 -35.78 28.13 -2.62
C THR A 858 -35.13 29.49 -2.37
N THR A 859 -35.50 30.17 -1.29
CA THR A 859 -34.91 31.45 -0.88
C THR A 859 -34.00 31.34 0.34
N GLN A 860 -34.03 30.21 1.04
CA GLN A 860 -33.25 30.00 2.25
C GLN A 860 -31.95 29.24 1.95
N ARG A 861 -30.93 29.56 2.71
CA ARG A 861 -29.64 28.81 2.67
C ARG A 861 -29.89 27.35 2.97
N ASN A 862 -29.14 26.44 2.32
CA ASN A 862 -29.34 25.01 2.52
C ASN A 862 -29.00 24.58 3.94
N GLY A 863 -27.88 25.08 4.51
CA GLY A 863 -27.45 24.73 5.87
C GLY A 863 -26.59 23.45 5.92
N TRP A 864 -26.73 22.71 7.04
CA TRP A 864 -25.89 21.52 7.30
C TRP A 864 -26.42 20.27 6.64
N GLU A 865 -25.51 19.54 5.94
CA GLU A 865 -25.73 18.24 5.36
C GLU A 865 -24.67 17.24 5.79
N THR A 866 -25.07 15.99 5.97
CA THR A 866 -24.15 14.89 6.27
C THR A 866 -24.06 13.96 5.06
N HIS A 867 -22.84 13.72 4.60
CA HIS A 867 -22.59 12.91 3.42
C HIS A 867 -21.77 11.68 3.79
N PHE A 868 -22.12 10.56 3.21
CA PHE A 868 -21.40 9.31 3.36
C PHE A 868 -20.66 8.99 2.07
N ILE A 869 -19.44 8.49 2.19
CA ILE A 869 -18.65 8.00 1.07
C ILE A 869 -18.37 6.53 1.30
N ILE A 870 -18.77 5.68 0.37
CA ILE A 870 -18.61 4.24 0.44
C ILE A 870 -18.00 3.77 -0.89
N GLY A 871 -16.79 3.18 -0.81
CA GLY A 871 -16.18 2.49 -1.94
C GLY A 871 -15.87 3.37 -3.13
N GLN A 872 -14.91 4.29 -3.03
CA GLN A 872 -14.28 4.84 -4.24
C GLN A 872 -13.38 3.78 -4.86
N GLN A 873 -13.62 3.45 -6.12
CA GLN A 873 -12.65 2.76 -6.95
C GLN A 873 -11.53 3.75 -7.32
N PHE A 874 -10.30 3.37 -7.05
CA PHE A 874 -9.09 4.07 -7.49
C PHE A 874 -8.61 3.49 -8.81
#